data_34ac0c6e205bf6abad2670498c84ea95
#
_entry.id   34ac0c6e205bf6abad2670498c84ea95
#
_cell.length_a   1.000
_cell.length_b   1.000
_cell.length_c   1.000
_cell.angle_alpha   90.00
_cell.angle_beta   90.00
_cell.angle_gamma   90.00
#
_symmetry.space_group_name_H-M   'P 1'
#
loop_
_entity.id
_entity.type
_entity.pdbx_description
1 polymer ?
#
loop_
_entity_poly.entity_id
_entity_poly.type
_entity_poly.pdbx_seq_one_letter_code
_entity_poly.pdbx_strand_id
1 'polypeptide(L)'
;MDEIRRIDPSATFYAGLQIQAAGDADRARELFSAAMASPLKPVREAALSELLPLLFSSETPIPDRENRNRYEGFLKLARQDNTALKDDPSMATLRRAAYTLLGRFGEIEPLRDAAGGWDEAFTLMGELRTAIPLEAQSPDTGDEPDFSPEARAAAGKILDFLCAGTPGGAHRWVYSEITRRGKGLLNEYETAAAAGRLAVARSAFGQGMEQFRTVLSLQPALFFHYPDLLNDLGRCFQFTQNQREGADLFLQWDQYLRTGTEMGMSIFTIDIPRIRYLLLYFAGRIERQMQNYGEAAAQFVRALDLAPDPEQEDACIWYILNVTLSGSPSRAAALVFEYAPRWHSDPYFSDILDRVSRHLADSRDWDTLLKVFSLIKDGTDGATIAQYAYIIGRALQEGYITPEAAAPYIDTGGASAETAFFRIAFEEGNASFYYRALAASILGETVVPVPEARPVSGDRTAMPHREELDFLLNFHRFGAAAFAPAYVQPAIPGLENRELRSLAEAFAESGQWDGVIRIMAALVSREGYEIERRDMELLYPQPFRELIEGNARDAEIPTEVLFGLIRTESAFVPDIASWAGAVGLAQLMPATAMDVAGRIARRGGPDYRENGAIDLQNPEINVHLGAWYLNYLIDLFDSPMMALIAYNAGIGRVRTWRRAEPALPEDLFLETIEYPETRQYGRKVLAAAAAYGFLYYDMTMEAVIADIFTMRRNSEN
;
A
#
# COMPACT_ATOMS: atom_id res chain seq x y z
N MET A 1 -27.37 20.10 -21.30
CA MET A 1 -28.32 19.25 -20.54
C MET A 1 -29.02 18.23 -21.44
N ASP A 2 -29.59 18.62 -22.59
CA ASP A 2 -30.31 17.64 -23.46
C ASP A 2 -29.37 16.69 -24.22
N GLU A 3 -28.15 17.08 -24.46
CA GLU A 3 -27.12 16.22 -25.06
C GLU A 3 -26.61 15.16 -24.08
N ILE A 4 -26.41 15.52 -22.80
CA ILE A 4 -26.01 14.59 -21.73
C ILE A 4 -27.11 13.55 -21.42
N ARG A 5 -28.38 13.90 -21.55
CA ARG A 5 -29.51 12.99 -21.36
C ARG A 5 -29.61 11.87 -22.41
N ARG A 6 -28.91 12.00 -23.54
CA ARG A 6 -28.82 10.99 -24.58
C ARG A 6 -27.65 10.03 -24.41
N ILE A 7 -26.73 10.33 -23.48
CA ILE A 7 -25.56 9.50 -23.18
C ILE A 7 -25.98 8.44 -22.13
N ASP A 8 -25.44 7.24 -22.23
CA ASP A 8 -25.58 6.22 -21.20
C ASP A 8 -25.20 6.82 -19.83
N PRO A 9 -26.08 6.82 -18.82
CA PRO A 9 -25.77 7.36 -17.51
C PRO A 9 -24.51 6.76 -16.88
N SER A 10 -24.19 5.49 -17.18
CA SER A 10 -22.95 4.87 -16.71
C SER A 10 -21.74 5.53 -17.35
N ALA A 11 -21.77 5.87 -18.64
CA ALA A 11 -20.67 6.53 -19.33
C ALA A 11 -20.36 7.93 -18.77
N THR A 12 -21.36 8.63 -18.21
CA THR A 12 -21.17 9.97 -17.66
C THR A 12 -20.28 9.99 -16.41
N PHE A 13 -20.23 8.89 -15.65
CA PHE A 13 -19.30 8.76 -14.52
C PHE A 13 -17.84 8.82 -14.97
N TYR A 14 -17.47 8.01 -15.97
CA TYR A 14 -16.08 7.94 -16.47
C TYR A 14 -15.65 9.24 -17.15
N ALA A 15 -16.57 9.88 -17.89
CA ALA A 15 -16.33 11.22 -18.45
C ALA A 15 -16.16 12.27 -17.33
N GLY A 16 -16.92 12.15 -16.23
CA GLY A 16 -16.81 13.00 -15.06
C GLY A 16 -15.42 12.98 -14.44
N LEU A 17 -14.80 11.81 -14.29
CA LEU A 17 -13.43 11.66 -13.77
C LEU A 17 -12.40 12.37 -14.66
N GLN A 18 -12.51 12.23 -15.97
CA GLN A 18 -11.62 12.90 -16.93
C GLN A 18 -11.75 14.44 -16.87
N ILE A 19 -12.96 14.95 -16.80
CA ILE A 19 -13.25 16.39 -16.72
C ILE A 19 -12.80 16.95 -15.37
N GLN A 20 -12.99 16.23 -14.29
CA GLN A 20 -12.51 16.61 -12.96
C GLN A 20 -10.97 16.70 -12.93
N ALA A 21 -10.28 15.74 -13.52
CA ALA A 21 -8.82 15.74 -13.65
C ALA A 21 -8.31 16.91 -14.52
N ALA A 22 -9.11 17.36 -15.50
CA ALA A 22 -8.83 18.54 -16.30
C ALA A 22 -9.11 19.87 -15.56
N GLY A 23 -9.63 19.82 -14.32
CA GLY A 23 -9.86 20.98 -13.47
C GLY A 23 -11.24 21.65 -13.63
N ASP A 24 -12.14 21.12 -14.47
CA ASP A 24 -13.51 21.65 -14.64
C ASP A 24 -14.48 21.00 -13.65
N ALA A 25 -14.49 21.51 -12.42
CA ALA A 25 -15.33 20.99 -11.33
C ALA A 25 -16.84 21.15 -11.60
N ASP A 26 -17.26 22.22 -12.30
CA ASP A 26 -18.68 22.46 -12.58
C ASP A 26 -19.21 21.43 -13.59
N ARG A 27 -18.46 21.18 -14.63
CA ARG A 27 -18.83 20.18 -15.63
C ARG A 27 -18.74 18.75 -15.06
N ALA A 28 -17.75 18.46 -14.26
CA ALA A 28 -17.64 17.16 -13.54
C ALA A 28 -18.87 16.94 -12.65
N ARG A 29 -19.30 17.94 -11.88
CA ARG A 29 -20.51 17.89 -11.05
C ARG A 29 -21.76 17.55 -11.85
N GLU A 30 -21.91 18.10 -13.05
CA GLU A 30 -23.03 17.78 -13.94
C GLU A 30 -22.99 16.32 -14.40
N LEU A 31 -21.83 15.82 -14.78
CA LEU A 31 -21.64 14.46 -15.26
C LEU A 31 -21.87 13.42 -14.14
N PHE A 32 -21.32 13.65 -12.94
CA PHE A 32 -21.59 12.77 -11.79
C PHE A 32 -23.07 12.81 -11.36
N SER A 33 -23.72 13.98 -11.46
CA SER A 33 -25.17 14.08 -11.20
C SER A 33 -25.98 13.23 -12.19
N ALA A 34 -25.58 13.19 -13.46
CA ALA A 34 -26.23 12.35 -14.46
C ALA A 34 -25.96 10.86 -14.23
N ALA A 35 -24.77 10.51 -13.76
CA ALA A 35 -24.39 9.14 -13.43
C ALA A 35 -25.22 8.53 -12.28
N MET A 36 -25.81 9.35 -11.41
CA MET A 36 -26.73 8.88 -10.37
C MET A 36 -27.99 8.18 -10.92
N ALA A 37 -28.29 8.35 -12.22
CA ALA A 37 -29.37 7.63 -12.90
C ALA A 37 -28.92 6.29 -13.54
N SER A 38 -27.67 5.87 -13.34
CA SER A 38 -27.15 4.61 -13.86
C SER A 38 -27.94 3.41 -13.33
N PRO A 39 -28.19 2.40 -14.15
CA PRO A 39 -28.76 1.13 -13.69
C PRO A 39 -27.78 0.35 -12.80
N LEU A 40 -26.46 0.55 -12.96
CA LEU A 40 -25.42 -0.14 -12.19
C LEU A 40 -25.24 0.52 -10.81
N LYS A 41 -25.46 -0.26 -9.75
CA LYS A 41 -25.29 0.20 -8.36
C LYS A 41 -23.86 0.70 -8.08
N PRO A 42 -22.75 0.00 -8.47
CA PRO A 42 -21.39 0.48 -8.23
C PRO A 42 -21.10 1.83 -8.90
N VAL A 43 -21.68 2.11 -10.08
CA VAL A 43 -21.57 3.42 -10.73
C VAL A 43 -22.21 4.52 -9.89
N ARG A 44 -23.40 4.27 -9.33
CA ARG A 44 -24.09 5.25 -8.48
C ARG A 44 -23.33 5.54 -7.19
N GLU A 45 -22.82 4.49 -6.53
CA GLU A 45 -22.01 4.61 -5.31
C GLU A 45 -20.72 5.43 -5.58
N ALA A 46 -20.00 5.11 -6.65
CA ALA A 46 -18.79 5.83 -7.06
C ALA A 46 -19.13 7.27 -7.47
N ALA A 47 -20.18 7.49 -8.25
CA ALA A 47 -20.61 8.83 -8.65
C ALA A 47 -21.02 9.69 -7.46
N LEU A 48 -21.70 9.12 -6.47
CA LEU A 48 -22.06 9.83 -5.24
C LEU A 48 -20.81 10.21 -4.42
N SER A 49 -19.85 9.33 -4.33
CA SER A 49 -18.56 9.58 -3.63
C SER A 49 -17.80 10.76 -4.24
N GLU A 50 -17.79 10.89 -5.57
CA GLU A 50 -17.17 12.01 -6.28
C GLU A 50 -18.02 13.29 -6.25
N LEU A 51 -19.35 13.15 -6.29
CA LEU A 51 -20.30 14.26 -6.34
C LEU A 51 -20.38 15.03 -5.02
N LEU A 52 -20.45 14.34 -3.88
CA LEU A 52 -20.67 14.98 -2.59
C LEU A 52 -19.56 16.00 -2.23
N PRO A 53 -18.25 15.72 -2.39
CA PRO A 53 -17.22 16.71 -2.17
C PRO A 53 -17.35 17.94 -3.05
N LEU A 54 -17.84 17.79 -4.29
CA LEU A 54 -18.06 18.92 -5.22
C LEU A 54 -19.29 19.74 -4.86
N LEU A 55 -20.34 19.14 -4.30
CA LEU A 55 -21.55 19.83 -3.84
C LEU A 55 -21.33 20.59 -2.52
N PHE A 56 -20.48 20.07 -1.66
CA PHE A 56 -20.23 20.58 -0.30
C PHE A 56 -18.81 21.10 -0.12
N SER A 57 -18.20 21.65 -1.20
CA SER A 57 -16.94 22.38 -1.08
C SER A 57 -17.14 23.67 -0.27
N SER A 58 -16.10 24.07 0.49
CA SER A 58 -16.15 25.27 1.36
C SER A 58 -16.46 26.59 0.61
N GLU A 59 -16.33 26.58 -0.69
CA GLU A 59 -16.53 27.74 -1.57
C GLU A 59 -17.96 27.87 -2.13
N THR A 60 -18.80 26.85 -1.94
CA THR A 60 -20.16 26.85 -2.51
C THR A 60 -21.14 27.50 -1.52
N PRO A 61 -21.71 28.67 -1.79
CA PRO A 61 -22.79 29.22 -0.98
C PRO A 61 -24.05 28.34 -1.11
N ILE A 62 -24.74 28.06 0.01
CA ILE A 62 -26.05 27.42 0.01
C ILE A 62 -27.11 28.50 -0.31
N PRO A 63 -28.19 28.18 -0.96
CA PRO A 63 -28.43 27.73 -2.32
C PRO A 63 -28.57 28.91 -3.28
N ASP A 64 -27.87 28.84 -4.38
CA ASP A 64 -28.15 29.68 -5.53
C ASP A 64 -29.49 29.27 -6.17
N ARG A 65 -30.27 30.26 -6.61
CA ARG A 65 -31.58 30.04 -7.24
C ARG A 65 -31.48 29.19 -8.53
N GLU A 66 -30.34 29.27 -9.21
CA GLU A 66 -30.03 28.49 -10.41
C GLU A 66 -29.84 26.99 -10.13
N ASN A 67 -29.28 26.63 -8.99
CA ASN A 67 -29.04 25.25 -8.58
C ASN A 67 -30.28 24.60 -7.92
N ARG A 68 -31.28 25.38 -7.53
CA ARG A 68 -32.49 24.88 -6.86
C ARG A 68 -33.21 23.82 -7.70
N ASN A 69 -33.35 24.03 -9.00
CA ASN A 69 -34.00 23.07 -9.90
C ASN A 69 -33.22 21.76 -10.01
N ARG A 70 -31.87 21.81 -9.91
CA ARG A 70 -31.02 20.63 -9.90
C ARG A 70 -31.24 19.82 -8.62
N TYR A 71 -31.29 20.48 -7.47
CA TYR A 71 -31.50 19.82 -6.18
C TYR A 71 -32.91 19.22 -6.04
N GLU A 72 -33.93 19.90 -6.56
CA GLU A 72 -35.29 19.30 -6.69
C GLU A 72 -35.25 18.11 -7.67
N GLY A 73 -34.42 18.13 -8.69
CA GLY A 73 -34.15 16.99 -9.58
C GLY A 73 -33.60 15.79 -8.84
N PHE A 74 -32.68 15.97 -7.89
CA PHE A 74 -32.17 14.89 -7.04
C PHE A 74 -33.27 14.28 -6.16
N LEU A 75 -34.15 15.11 -5.57
CA LEU A 75 -35.31 14.62 -4.81
C LEU A 75 -36.24 13.83 -5.69
N LYS A 76 -36.47 14.28 -6.92
CA LYS A 76 -37.31 13.57 -7.88
C LYS A 76 -36.73 12.23 -8.27
N LEU A 77 -35.39 12.17 -8.52
CA LEU A 77 -34.66 10.93 -8.81
C LEU A 77 -34.75 9.96 -7.63
N ALA A 78 -34.46 10.45 -6.42
CA ALA A 78 -34.46 9.63 -5.20
C ALA A 78 -35.85 9.18 -4.72
N ARG A 79 -36.95 9.79 -5.26
CA ARG A 79 -38.37 9.42 -4.98
C ARG A 79 -38.98 8.61 -6.11
N GLN A 80 -38.28 8.36 -7.20
CA GLN A 80 -38.88 7.56 -8.29
C GLN A 80 -39.26 6.17 -7.75
N ASP A 81 -40.49 5.73 -8.05
CA ASP A 81 -41.03 4.41 -7.69
C ASP A 81 -40.38 3.22 -8.44
N ASN A 82 -39.14 3.40 -8.88
CA ASN A 82 -38.36 2.33 -9.43
C ASN A 82 -37.96 1.38 -8.29
N THR A 83 -38.54 0.18 -8.29
CA THR A 83 -38.32 -0.81 -7.25
C THR A 83 -36.86 -1.17 -7.03
N ALA A 84 -36.00 -1.04 -8.07
CA ALA A 84 -34.57 -1.27 -7.99
C ALA A 84 -33.78 -0.16 -7.25
N LEU A 85 -34.32 1.06 -7.16
CA LEU A 85 -33.67 2.22 -6.53
C LEU A 85 -34.21 2.54 -5.13
N LYS A 86 -35.36 1.98 -4.77
CA LYS A 86 -36.06 2.31 -3.52
C LYS A 86 -35.25 1.97 -2.26
N ASP A 87 -34.52 0.85 -2.31
CA ASP A 87 -33.73 0.33 -1.20
C ASP A 87 -32.24 0.59 -1.38
N ASP A 88 -31.83 1.41 -2.38
CA ASP A 88 -30.45 1.75 -2.62
C ASP A 88 -29.95 2.80 -1.61
N PRO A 89 -28.96 2.51 -0.77
CA PRO A 89 -28.39 3.44 0.20
C PRO A 89 -27.94 4.76 -0.42
N SER A 90 -27.39 4.73 -1.64
CA SER A 90 -26.93 5.93 -2.36
C SER A 90 -28.07 6.92 -2.60
N MET A 91 -29.30 6.43 -2.83
CA MET A 91 -30.49 7.28 -3.01
C MET A 91 -30.94 7.92 -1.70
N ALA A 92 -30.80 7.23 -0.59
CA ALA A 92 -31.08 7.81 0.72
C ALA A 92 -30.09 8.94 1.05
N THR A 93 -28.80 8.73 0.82
CA THR A 93 -27.74 9.75 0.98
C THR A 93 -27.96 10.93 0.04
N LEU A 94 -28.26 10.70 -1.23
CA LEU A 94 -28.57 11.75 -2.20
C LEU A 94 -29.79 12.60 -1.77
N ARG A 95 -30.81 11.97 -1.20
CA ARG A 95 -32.01 12.64 -0.67
C ARG A 95 -31.66 13.56 0.51
N ARG A 96 -30.85 13.08 1.47
CA ARG A 96 -30.37 13.90 2.60
C ARG A 96 -29.52 15.07 2.11
N ALA A 97 -28.64 14.84 1.15
CA ALA A 97 -27.85 15.88 0.52
C ALA A 97 -28.75 16.94 -0.13
N ALA A 98 -29.76 16.54 -0.89
CA ALA A 98 -30.69 17.46 -1.55
C ALA A 98 -31.53 18.25 -0.53
N TYR A 99 -32.04 17.66 0.53
CA TYR A 99 -32.72 18.38 1.60
C TYR A 99 -31.83 19.43 2.27
N THR A 100 -30.57 19.05 2.52
CA THR A 100 -29.55 19.96 3.10
C THR A 100 -29.33 21.16 2.17
N LEU A 101 -29.12 20.93 0.87
CA LEU A 101 -28.90 21.97 -0.13
C LEU A 101 -30.12 22.87 -0.36
N LEU A 102 -31.32 22.35 -0.18
CA LEU A 102 -32.56 23.11 -0.27
C LEU A 102 -32.93 23.83 1.04
N GLY A 103 -32.19 23.64 2.12
CA GLY A 103 -32.50 24.17 3.44
C GLY A 103 -33.71 23.53 4.12
N ARG A 104 -34.10 22.31 3.70
CA ARG A 104 -35.24 21.55 4.23
C ARG A 104 -34.79 20.60 5.35
N PHE A 105 -34.13 21.14 6.37
CA PHE A 105 -33.50 20.34 7.43
C PHE A 105 -34.46 19.46 8.22
N GLY A 106 -35.70 19.92 8.44
CA GLY A 106 -36.74 19.14 9.12
C GLY A 106 -37.28 17.93 8.34
N GLU A 107 -36.87 17.79 7.06
CA GLU A 107 -37.25 16.62 6.23
C GLU A 107 -36.13 15.56 6.21
N ILE A 108 -34.98 15.81 6.85
CA ILE A 108 -33.89 14.86 6.97
C ILE A 108 -34.29 13.78 7.98
N GLU A 109 -34.44 12.54 7.50
CA GLU A 109 -34.77 11.40 8.35
C GLU A 109 -33.57 11.08 9.26
N PRO A 110 -33.75 10.96 10.60
CA PRO A 110 -32.72 10.54 11.53
C PRO A 110 -32.17 9.15 11.15
N LEU A 111 -30.87 8.98 11.31
CA LEU A 111 -30.26 7.65 11.17
C LEU A 111 -30.68 6.76 12.34
N ARG A 112 -30.99 5.48 12.07
CA ARG A 112 -31.29 4.49 13.11
C ARG A 112 -30.03 4.02 13.82
N ASP A 113 -28.90 3.96 13.07
CA ASP A 113 -27.58 3.59 13.56
C ASP A 113 -26.57 4.65 13.10
N ALA A 114 -25.50 4.88 13.89
CA ALA A 114 -24.41 5.78 13.52
C ALA A 114 -23.71 5.21 12.29
N ALA A 115 -23.92 5.82 11.13
CA ALA A 115 -23.41 5.30 9.85
C ALA A 115 -22.06 5.91 9.44
N GLY A 116 -21.60 6.94 10.16
CA GLY A 116 -20.40 7.69 9.80
C GLY A 116 -20.53 8.48 8.48
N GLY A 117 -19.48 9.21 8.13
CA GLY A 117 -19.38 9.85 6.81
C GLY A 117 -20.45 10.92 6.54
N TRP A 118 -20.93 10.97 5.29
CA TRP A 118 -21.86 12.02 4.84
C TRP A 118 -23.26 11.93 5.43
N ASP A 119 -23.78 10.73 5.65
CA ASP A 119 -25.13 10.54 6.19
C ASP A 119 -25.24 11.04 7.63
N GLU A 120 -24.24 10.76 8.44
CA GLU A 120 -24.15 11.28 9.80
C GLU A 120 -23.99 12.80 9.79
N ALA A 121 -23.12 13.32 8.94
CA ALA A 121 -22.91 14.76 8.78
C ALA A 121 -24.21 15.51 8.43
N PHE A 122 -25.02 15.01 7.49
CA PHE A 122 -26.31 15.60 7.13
C PHE A 122 -27.30 15.57 8.29
N THR A 123 -27.34 14.47 9.03
CA THR A 123 -28.23 14.32 10.20
C THR A 123 -27.85 15.31 11.30
N LEU A 124 -26.57 15.38 11.67
CA LEU A 124 -26.06 16.30 12.70
C LEU A 124 -26.31 17.77 12.32
N MET A 125 -26.06 18.13 11.06
CA MET A 125 -26.31 19.48 10.59
C MET A 125 -27.82 19.79 10.52
N GLY A 126 -28.66 18.79 10.26
CA GLY A 126 -30.12 18.91 10.35
C GLY A 126 -30.58 19.21 11.76
N GLU A 127 -30.09 18.46 12.76
CA GLU A 127 -30.38 18.70 14.18
C GLU A 127 -29.93 20.11 14.62
N LEU A 128 -28.71 20.49 14.28
CA LEU A 128 -28.17 21.81 14.61
C LEU A 128 -29.01 22.95 14.01
N ARG A 129 -29.39 22.82 12.72
CA ARG A 129 -30.17 23.85 12.03
C ARG A 129 -31.60 23.96 12.53
N THR A 130 -32.16 22.86 13.02
CA THR A 130 -33.49 22.89 13.65
C THR A 130 -33.42 23.54 15.04
N ALA A 131 -32.31 23.38 15.74
CA ALA A 131 -32.11 23.96 17.08
C ALA A 131 -31.72 25.46 17.06
N ILE A 132 -31.21 25.98 15.92
CA ILE A 132 -30.84 27.39 15.75
C ILE A 132 -31.76 28.05 14.72
N PRO A 133 -32.77 28.84 15.12
CA PRO A 133 -33.63 29.56 14.20
C PRO A 133 -32.83 30.57 13.34
N LEU A 134 -33.27 30.74 12.06
CA LEU A 134 -32.65 31.65 11.11
C LEU A 134 -32.60 33.11 11.57
N GLU A 135 -33.47 33.51 12.47
CA GLU A 135 -33.58 34.89 12.99
C GLU A 135 -32.51 35.21 14.05
N ALA A 136 -31.86 34.22 14.66
CA ALA A 136 -30.80 34.40 15.66
C ALA A 136 -29.42 34.72 15.06
N GLN A 137 -29.32 34.89 13.72
CA GLN A 137 -28.05 35.09 13.00
C GLN A 137 -27.76 36.56 12.63
N SER A 138 -28.22 37.53 13.40
CA SER A 138 -27.91 38.95 13.14
C SER A 138 -26.49 39.29 13.62
N PRO A 139 -25.58 39.78 12.74
CA PRO A 139 -24.14 39.93 13.07
C PRO A 139 -23.76 41.13 13.92
N ASP A 140 -24.69 41.96 14.40
CA ASP A 140 -24.41 43.31 14.85
C ASP A 140 -24.54 43.59 16.35
N THR A 141 -24.84 42.61 17.20
CA THR A 141 -24.76 42.82 18.64
C THR A 141 -23.52 42.10 19.19
N GLY A 142 -22.56 42.89 19.72
CA GLY A 142 -21.27 42.38 20.23
C GLY A 142 -21.35 41.49 21.49
N ASP A 143 -22.52 40.92 21.79
CA ASP A 143 -22.75 39.96 22.85
C ASP A 143 -22.60 38.52 22.32
N GLU A 144 -21.97 37.63 23.08
CA GLU A 144 -21.90 36.21 22.76
C GLU A 144 -23.34 35.67 22.63
N PRO A 145 -23.67 34.95 21.54
CA PRO A 145 -25.01 34.43 21.36
C PRO A 145 -25.33 33.40 22.43
N ASP A 146 -26.44 33.60 23.17
CA ASP A 146 -26.94 32.62 24.12
C ASP A 146 -27.65 31.47 23.38
N PHE A 147 -26.93 30.38 23.19
CA PHE A 147 -27.42 29.20 22.48
C PHE A 147 -28.31 28.35 23.39
N SER A 148 -29.39 27.82 22.83
CA SER A 148 -30.29 26.90 23.54
C SER A 148 -29.56 25.62 24.00
N PRO A 149 -30.07 24.93 25.03
CA PRO A 149 -29.52 23.65 25.46
C PRO A 149 -29.49 22.61 24.32
N GLU A 150 -30.48 22.62 23.44
CA GLU A 150 -30.58 21.74 22.27
C GLU A 150 -29.46 22.03 21.25
N ALA A 151 -29.15 23.31 21.00
CA ALA A 151 -28.07 23.73 20.11
C ALA A 151 -26.70 23.30 20.66
N ARG A 152 -26.50 23.45 21.97
CA ARG A 152 -25.27 23.00 22.66
C ARG A 152 -25.13 21.47 22.62
N ALA A 153 -26.23 20.72 22.80
CA ALA A 153 -26.22 19.26 22.69
C ALA A 153 -25.90 18.79 21.26
N ALA A 154 -26.45 19.46 20.23
CA ALA A 154 -26.11 19.19 18.84
C ALA A 154 -24.64 19.50 18.53
N ALA A 155 -24.09 20.60 19.09
CA ALA A 155 -22.68 20.93 18.94
C ALA A 155 -21.75 19.89 19.58
N GLY A 156 -22.13 19.32 20.74
CA GLY A 156 -21.40 18.20 21.35
C GLY A 156 -21.32 16.99 20.45
N LYS A 157 -22.42 16.54 19.85
CA LYS A 157 -22.43 15.45 18.88
C LYS A 157 -21.58 15.76 17.62
N ILE A 158 -21.56 17.01 17.19
CA ILE A 158 -20.70 17.46 16.08
C ILE A 158 -19.23 17.38 16.47
N LEU A 159 -18.86 17.74 17.69
CA LEU A 159 -17.51 17.58 18.19
C LEU A 159 -17.10 16.10 18.22
N ASP A 160 -17.99 15.23 18.72
CA ASP A 160 -17.76 13.77 18.70
C ASP A 160 -17.49 13.28 17.27
N PHE A 161 -18.31 13.68 16.30
CA PHE A 161 -18.10 13.35 14.89
C PHE A 161 -16.75 13.89 14.34
N LEU A 162 -16.41 15.16 14.64
CA LEU A 162 -15.17 15.78 14.17
C LEU A 162 -13.92 15.16 14.81
N CYS A 163 -14.04 14.64 16.03
CA CYS A 163 -12.93 14.08 16.78
C CYS A 163 -12.80 12.55 16.68
N ALA A 164 -13.74 11.86 16.04
CA ALA A 164 -13.70 10.40 15.85
C ALA A 164 -13.47 10.00 14.39
N GLY A 165 -13.03 8.77 14.16
CA GLY A 165 -12.87 8.15 12.85
C GLY A 165 -11.83 8.83 11.95
N THR A 166 -11.87 8.54 10.65
CA THR A 166 -10.94 9.12 9.65
C THR A 166 -11.52 10.37 9.03
N PRO A 167 -10.89 11.56 9.19
CA PRO A 167 -11.42 12.80 8.64
C PRO A 167 -11.46 12.80 7.10
N GLY A 168 -12.62 13.08 6.54
CA GLY A 168 -12.88 13.13 5.09
C GLY A 168 -13.60 14.42 4.64
N GLY A 169 -14.23 14.35 3.46
CA GLY A 169 -15.01 15.45 2.89
C GLY A 169 -16.14 15.95 3.81
N ALA A 170 -16.88 15.01 4.41
CA ALA A 170 -17.96 15.29 5.35
C ALA A 170 -17.45 16.07 6.58
N HIS A 171 -16.34 15.67 7.18
CA HIS A 171 -15.73 16.37 8.33
C HIS A 171 -15.33 17.81 7.96
N ARG A 172 -14.70 18.02 6.79
CA ARG A 172 -14.34 19.38 6.31
C ARG A 172 -15.57 20.26 6.14
N TRP A 173 -16.63 19.71 5.57
CA TRP A 173 -17.88 20.45 5.39
C TRP A 173 -18.52 20.81 6.73
N VAL A 174 -18.70 19.87 7.65
CA VAL A 174 -19.27 20.10 8.98
C VAL A 174 -18.46 21.14 9.76
N TYR A 175 -17.13 21.02 9.76
CA TYR A 175 -16.24 22.00 10.37
C TYR A 175 -16.45 23.41 9.78
N SER A 176 -16.47 23.54 8.47
CA SER A 176 -16.71 24.81 7.79
C SER A 176 -18.08 25.42 8.14
N GLU A 177 -19.12 24.59 8.20
CA GLU A 177 -20.47 25.06 8.53
C GLU A 177 -20.60 25.51 9.99
N ILE A 178 -20.04 24.73 10.94
CA ILE A 178 -20.14 25.10 12.36
C ILE A 178 -19.29 26.33 12.69
N THR A 179 -18.12 26.48 12.12
CA THR A 179 -17.26 27.65 12.33
C THR A 179 -17.82 28.92 11.69
N ARG A 180 -18.49 28.80 10.56
CA ARG A 180 -19.08 29.92 9.83
C ARG A 180 -20.43 30.39 10.44
N ARG A 181 -21.29 29.44 10.81
CA ARG A 181 -22.68 29.72 11.18
C ARG A 181 -23.01 29.44 12.65
N GLY A 182 -22.22 28.61 13.29
CA GLY A 182 -22.33 28.31 14.70
C GLY A 182 -21.19 28.91 15.52
N LYS A 183 -20.73 30.12 15.15
CA LYS A 183 -19.63 30.81 15.84
C LYS A 183 -19.94 30.91 17.34
N GLY A 184 -19.06 30.38 18.19
CA GLY A 184 -19.24 30.32 19.64
C GLY A 184 -19.94 29.06 20.16
N LEU A 185 -20.45 28.16 19.31
CA LEU A 185 -20.97 26.86 19.73
C LEU A 185 -19.88 25.87 20.11
N LEU A 186 -18.79 25.82 19.36
CA LEU A 186 -17.55 25.19 19.77
C LEU A 186 -16.64 26.26 20.37
N ASN A 187 -16.03 25.95 21.50
CA ASN A 187 -15.06 26.85 22.12
C ASN A 187 -13.71 26.79 21.37
N GLU A 188 -12.73 27.56 21.83
CA GLU A 188 -11.45 27.72 21.16
C GLU A 188 -10.69 26.39 21.02
N TYR A 189 -10.60 25.59 22.08
CA TYR A 189 -9.85 24.32 22.04
C TYR A 189 -10.60 23.22 21.25
N GLU A 190 -11.93 23.20 21.25
CA GLU A 190 -12.73 22.27 20.45
C GLU A 190 -12.59 22.57 18.94
N THR A 191 -12.63 23.86 18.60
CA THR A 191 -12.38 24.31 17.23
C THR A 191 -10.96 23.95 16.78
N ALA A 192 -9.97 24.16 17.64
CA ALA A 192 -8.58 23.82 17.39
C ALA A 192 -8.36 22.30 17.26
N ALA A 193 -9.04 21.48 18.09
CA ALA A 193 -8.98 20.03 17.97
C ALA A 193 -9.45 19.53 16.60
N ALA A 194 -10.61 20.00 16.15
CA ALA A 194 -11.15 19.65 14.83
C ALA A 194 -10.25 20.14 13.69
N ALA A 195 -9.75 21.38 13.77
CA ALA A 195 -8.84 21.96 12.78
C ALA A 195 -7.53 21.17 12.69
N GLY A 196 -6.96 20.79 13.82
CA GLY A 196 -5.74 19.99 13.93
C GLY A 196 -5.91 18.64 13.25
N ARG A 197 -7.00 17.93 13.50
CA ARG A 197 -7.32 16.64 12.85
C ARG A 197 -7.43 16.77 11.33
N LEU A 198 -8.13 17.79 10.85
CA LEU A 198 -8.25 18.06 9.42
C LEU A 198 -6.90 18.39 8.76
N ALA A 199 -5.98 19.04 9.48
CA ALA A 199 -4.62 19.27 9.00
C ALA A 199 -3.81 17.97 8.92
N VAL A 200 -3.87 17.13 9.96
CA VAL A 200 -3.19 15.82 10.00
C VAL A 200 -3.68 14.89 8.89
N ALA A 201 -4.99 14.86 8.61
CA ALA A 201 -5.57 14.07 7.51
C ALA A 201 -5.01 14.45 6.12
N ARG A 202 -4.47 15.67 5.96
CA ARG A 202 -3.79 16.15 4.75
C ARG A 202 -2.26 16.06 4.86
N SER A 203 -1.75 15.35 5.87
CA SER A 203 -0.31 15.26 6.17
C SER A 203 0.36 16.62 6.48
N ALA A 204 -0.43 17.66 6.83
CA ALA A 204 0.05 18.97 7.22
C ALA A 204 0.38 18.99 8.74
N PHE A 205 1.33 18.15 9.17
CA PHE A 205 1.62 17.90 10.59
C PHE A 205 2.05 19.16 11.35
N GLY A 206 2.76 20.08 10.71
CA GLY A 206 3.14 21.36 11.33
C GLY A 206 1.93 22.23 11.65
N GLN A 207 0.96 22.33 10.73
CA GLN A 207 -0.30 23.04 10.96
C GLN A 207 -1.14 22.33 12.03
N GLY A 208 -1.19 20.99 11.98
CA GLY A 208 -1.84 20.19 13.01
C GLY A 208 -1.27 20.47 14.40
N MET A 209 0.05 20.50 14.53
CA MET A 209 0.74 20.78 15.79
C MET A 209 0.43 22.19 16.33
N GLU A 210 0.37 23.21 15.46
CA GLU A 210 -0.01 24.57 15.85
C GLU A 210 -1.39 24.59 16.50
N GLN A 211 -2.38 23.92 15.90
CA GLN A 211 -3.73 23.82 16.46
C GLN A 211 -3.74 23.01 17.77
N PHE A 212 -3.04 21.91 17.83
CA PHE A 212 -2.99 21.07 19.03
C PHE A 212 -2.29 21.76 20.22
N ARG A 213 -1.39 22.74 19.99
CA ARG A 213 -0.83 23.56 21.06
C ARG A 213 -1.91 24.36 21.81
N THR A 214 -2.93 24.85 21.11
CA THR A 214 -4.09 25.49 21.76
C THR A 214 -4.83 24.49 22.66
N VAL A 215 -5.06 23.27 22.18
CA VAL A 215 -5.71 22.21 22.99
C VAL A 215 -4.84 21.82 24.20
N LEU A 216 -3.53 21.65 23.99
CA LEU A 216 -2.59 21.34 25.08
C LEU A 216 -2.56 22.42 26.18
N SER A 217 -2.70 23.69 25.77
CA SER A 217 -2.68 24.82 26.67
C SER A 217 -3.98 24.98 27.49
N LEU A 218 -5.14 24.79 26.82
CA LEU A 218 -6.44 25.11 27.40
C LEU A 218 -7.15 23.90 28.03
N GLN A 219 -7.10 22.73 27.35
CA GLN A 219 -7.83 21.53 27.77
C GLN A 219 -7.12 20.24 27.33
N PRO A 220 -5.95 19.92 27.89
CA PRO A 220 -5.19 18.73 27.49
C PRO A 220 -5.94 17.41 27.76
N ALA A 221 -6.89 17.38 28.68
CA ALA A 221 -7.72 16.21 28.97
C ALA A 221 -8.58 15.79 27.76
N LEU A 222 -8.80 16.67 26.79
CA LEU A 222 -9.56 16.34 25.58
C LEU A 222 -8.91 15.20 24.78
N PHE A 223 -7.59 15.11 24.78
CA PHE A 223 -6.87 14.01 24.12
C PHE A 223 -7.14 12.64 24.76
N PHE A 224 -7.56 12.59 26.01
CA PHE A 224 -7.91 11.33 26.67
C PHE A 224 -9.35 10.90 26.36
N HIS A 225 -10.23 11.82 26.00
CA HIS A 225 -11.60 11.53 25.60
C HIS A 225 -11.69 10.99 24.15
N TYR A 226 -10.78 11.43 23.30
CA TYR A 226 -10.77 11.04 21.88
C TYR A 226 -9.45 10.36 21.49
N PRO A 227 -9.40 9.00 21.49
CA PRO A 227 -8.21 8.24 21.11
C PRO A 227 -7.66 8.62 19.73
N ASP A 228 -8.54 8.93 18.75
CA ASP A 228 -8.11 9.36 17.42
C ASP A 228 -7.44 10.73 17.42
N LEU A 229 -7.88 11.63 18.29
CA LEU A 229 -7.22 12.93 18.49
C LEU A 229 -5.82 12.75 19.11
N LEU A 230 -5.68 11.79 20.05
CA LEU A 230 -4.38 11.44 20.64
C LEU A 230 -3.45 10.80 19.59
N ASN A 231 -3.97 9.94 18.73
CA ASN A 231 -3.23 9.39 17.57
C ASN A 231 -2.70 10.50 16.68
N ASP A 232 -3.53 11.49 16.34
CA ASP A 232 -3.14 12.60 15.50
C ASP A 232 -2.08 13.50 16.14
N LEU A 233 -2.18 13.73 17.46
CA LEU A 233 -1.13 14.42 18.24
C LEU A 233 0.19 13.63 18.20
N GLY A 234 0.14 12.31 18.39
CA GLY A 234 1.31 11.43 18.28
C GLY A 234 2.00 11.52 16.92
N ARG A 235 1.21 11.54 15.84
CA ARG A 235 1.73 11.76 14.48
C ARG A 235 2.36 13.15 14.31
N CYS A 236 1.75 14.20 14.87
CA CYS A 236 2.34 15.53 14.82
C CYS A 236 3.70 15.58 15.51
N PHE A 237 3.84 15.00 16.71
CA PHE A 237 5.13 14.92 17.36
C PHE A 237 6.14 14.08 16.59
N GLN A 238 5.71 12.97 16.00
CA GLN A 238 6.60 12.09 15.22
C GLN A 238 7.17 12.79 13.98
N PHE A 239 6.37 13.56 13.25
CA PHE A 239 6.72 14.12 11.93
C PHE A 239 7.07 15.61 11.95
N THR A 240 7.24 16.22 13.13
CA THR A 240 7.71 17.60 13.28
C THR A 240 9.02 17.64 14.09
N GLN A 241 9.61 18.82 14.28
CA GLN A 241 10.82 18.98 15.09
C GLN A 241 10.58 18.95 16.61
N ASN A 242 9.43 18.42 17.05
CA ASN A 242 9.02 18.42 18.46
C ASN A 242 9.10 17.03 19.11
N GLN A 243 9.91 16.10 18.54
CA GLN A 243 9.95 14.70 18.98
C GLN A 243 10.26 14.54 20.47
N ARG A 244 11.30 15.22 20.99
CA ARG A 244 11.68 15.11 22.41
C ARG A 244 10.57 15.59 23.33
N GLU A 245 9.95 16.76 23.02
CA GLU A 245 8.81 17.29 23.75
C GLU A 245 7.66 16.27 23.81
N GLY A 246 7.36 15.65 22.67
CA GLY A 246 6.28 14.66 22.57
C GLY A 246 6.54 13.40 23.37
N ALA A 247 7.74 12.84 23.29
CA ALA A 247 8.10 11.66 24.07
C ALA A 247 8.01 11.94 25.58
N ASP A 248 8.57 13.05 26.04
CA ASP A 248 8.55 13.44 27.46
C ASP A 248 7.12 13.67 27.94
N LEU A 249 6.27 14.36 27.16
CA LEU A 249 4.87 14.62 27.50
C LEU A 249 4.08 13.31 27.63
N PHE A 250 4.22 12.39 26.67
CA PHE A 250 3.48 11.13 26.68
C PHE A 250 3.89 10.24 27.86
N LEU A 251 5.18 10.22 28.20
CA LEU A 251 5.66 9.48 29.36
C LEU A 251 5.17 10.11 30.70
N GLN A 252 5.09 11.44 30.77
CA GLN A 252 4.48 12.13 31.94
C GLN A 252 3.00 11.78 32.06
N TRP A 253 2.26 11.77 30.95
CA TRP A 253 0.84 11.43 30.97
C TRP A 253 0.61 9.95 31.32
N ASP A 254 1.42 9.03 30.78
CA ASP A 254 1.35 7.62 31.20
C ASP A 254 1.60 7.47 32.71
N GLN A 255 2.63 8.15 33.23
CA GLN A 255 2.94 8.10 34.68
C GLN A 255 1.78 8.68 35.51
N TYR A 256 1.20 9.80 35.09
CA TYR A 256 0.05 10.42 35.76
C TYR A 256 -1.16 9.47 35.82
N LEU A 257 -1.52 8.87 34.69
CA LEU A 257 -2.64 7.93 34.62
C LEU A 257 -2.37 6.64 35.40
N ARG A 258 -1.16 6.12 35.40
CA ARG A 258 -0.76 4.95 36.17
C ARG A 258 -0.87 5.23 37.68
N THR A 259 -0.30 6.33 38.17
CA THR A 259 -0.33 6.69 39.58
C THR A 259 -1.75 7.00 40.05
N GLY A 260 -2.55 7.68 39.26
CA GLY A 260 -3.96 7.96 39.56
C GLY A 260 -4.77 6.66 39.69
N THR A 261 -4.55 5.67 38.84
CA THR A 261 -5.21 4.35 38.93
C THR A 261 -4.77 3.60 40.19
N GLU A 262 -3.49 3.59 40.53
CA GLU A 262 -2.95 2.94 41.72
C GLU A 262 -3.50 3.59 43.02
N MET A 263 -3.80 4.90 43.02
CA MET A 263 -4.42 5.63 44.11
C MET A 263 -5.94 5.50 44.16
N GLY A 264 -6.57 4.71 43.28
CA GLY A 264 -8.02 4.53 43.24
C GLY A 264 -8.78 5.75 42.74
N MET A 265 -8.12 6.68 42.03
CA MET A 265 -8.80 7.78 41.36
C MET A 265 -9.55 7.25 40.13
N SER A 266 -10.86 7.16 40.25
CA SER A 266 -11.73 6.76 39.15
C SER A 266 -11.97 7.95 38.23
N ILE A 267 -11.33 7.97 37.06
CA ILE A 267 -11.68 8.87 35.96
C ILE A 267 -12.78 8.14 35.18
N PHE A 268 -14.02 8.27 35.59
CA PHE A 268 -15.17 7.40 35.31
C PHE A 268 -15.59 7.29 33.81
N THR A 269 -14.94 8.01 32.91
CA THR A 269 -15.38 8.07 31.48
C THR A 269 -14.28 7.75 30.48
N ILE A 270 -13.07 7.36 30.92
CA ILE A 270 -11.90 7.17 30.06
C ILE A 270 -11.43 5.72 30.15
N ASP A 271 -11.19 5.09 29.00
CA ASP A 271 -10.49 3.80 28.91
C ASP A 271 -8.99 3.99 29.16
N ILE A 272 -8.62 4.03 30.44
CA ILE A 272 -7.24 4.29 30.87
C ILE A 272 -6.25 3.30 30.25
N PRO A 273 -6.47 1.97 30.23
CA PRO A 273 -5.56 1.03 29.58
C PRO A 273 -5.30 1.39 28.12
N ARG A 274 -6.35 1.67 27.35
CA ARG A 274 -6.25 2.04 25.92
C ARG A 274 -5.47 3.36 25.73
N ILE A 275 -5.74 4.37 26.54
CA ILE A 275 -5.01 5.65 26.47
C ILE A 275 -3.53 5.45 26.80
N ARG A 276 -3.21 4.71 27.87
CA ARG A 276 -1.84 4.40 28.24
C ARG A 276 -1.12 3.61 27.16
N TYR A 277 -1.81 2.63 26.51
CA TYR A 277 -1.29 1.94 25.35
C TYR A 277 -0.85 2.93 24.27
N LEU A 278 -1.73 3.85 23.86
CA LEU A 278 -1.45 4.83 22.82
C LEU A 278 -0.27 5.76 23.19
N LEU A 279 -0.23 6.23 24.42
CA LEU A 279 0.86 7.09 24.90
C LEU A 279 2.22 6.38 24.80
N LEU A 280 2.31 5.14 25.26
CA LEU A 280 3.54 4.35 25.21
C LEU A 280 3.91 3.94 23.79
N TYR A 281 2.92 3.54 22.99
CA TYR A 281 3.12 3.19 21.60
C TYR A 281 3.68 4.36 20.77
N PHE A 282 3.13 5.56 20.91
CA PHE A 282 3.66 6.75 20.24
C PHE A 282 4.98 7.23 20.84
N ALA A 283 5.19 7.14 22.16
CA ALA A 283 6.51 7.41 22.75
C ALA A 283 7.58 6.50 22.12
N GLY A 284 7.30 5.21 21.97
CA GLY A 284 8.18 4.26 21.29
C GLY A 284 8.45 4.63 19.83
N ARG A 285 7.42 5.02 19.08
CA ARG A 285 7.55 5.45 17.67
C ARG A 285 8.39 6.73 17.54
N ILE A 286 8.22 7.68 18.43
CA ILE A 286 8.97 8.93 18.46
C ILE A 286 10.44 8.64 18.83
N GLU A 287 10.72 7.83 19.85
CA GLU A 287 12.08 7.43 20.23
C GLU A 287 12.78 6.68 19.07
N ARG A 288 12.04 5.80 18.34
CA ARG A 288 12.56 5.15 17.13
C ARG A 288 12.97 6.18 16.07
N GLN A 289 12.14 7.21 15.84
CA GLN A 289 12.45 8.26 14.85
C GLN A 289 13.71 9.05 15.23
N MET A 290 13.96 9.22 16.52
CA MET A 290 15.20 9.81 17.05
C MET A 290 16.38 8.82 17.11
N GLN A 291 16.20 7.58 16.63
CA GLN A 291 17.18 6.49 16.68
C GLN A 291 17.58 6.04 18.10
N ASN A 292 16.76 6.34 19.10
CA ASN A 292 16.94 5.87 20.47
C ASN A 292 16.33 4.47 20.63
N TYR A 293 16.91 3.48 19.96
CA TYR A 293 16.32 2.14 19.79
C TYR A 293 16.09 1.41 21.14
N GLY A 294 16.97 1.61 22.13
CA GLY A 294 16.80 1.02 23.45
C GLY A 294 15.57 1.56 24.21
N GLU A 295 15.41 2.88 24.19
CA GLU A 295 14.25 3.54 24.80
C GLU A 295 12.96 3.18 24.03
N ALA A 296 13.01 3.16 22.71
CA ALA A 296 11.89 2.75 21.89
C ALA A 296 11.41 1.32 22.23
N ALA A 297 12.34 0.36 22.32
CA ALA A 297 12.03 -1.01 22.72
C ALA A 297 11.38 -1.06 24.13
N ALA A 298 11.91 -0.32 25.09
CA ALA A 298 11.35 -0.28 26.45
C ALA A 298 9.90 0.23 26.46
N GLN A 299 9.57 1.24 25.64
CA GLN A 299 8.20 1.75 25.58
C GLN A 299 7.26 0.75 24.88
N PHE A 300 7.69 0.08 23.81
CA PHE A 300 6.87 -0.93 23.14
C PHE A 300 6.63 -2.17 24.02
N VAL A 301 7.61 -2.60 24.83
CA VAL A 301 7.39 -3.68 25.82
C VAL A 301 6.32 -3.27 26.84
N ARG A 302 6.34 -2.03 27.32
CA ARG A 302 5.31 -1.53 28.25
C ARG A 302 3.93 -1.39 27.56
N ALA A 303 3.91 -0.99 26.28
CA ALA A 303 2.69 -0.91 25.49
C ALA A 303 2.09 -2.30 25.22
N LEU A 304 2.94 -3.30 24.99
CA LEU A 304 2.54 -4.69 24.74
C LEU A 304 1.67 -5.27 25.86
N ASP A 305 1.98 -4.95 27.11
CA ASP A 305 1.18 -5.40 28.29
C ASP A 305 -0.21 -4.72 28.36
N LEU A 306 -0.45 -3.70 27.55
CA LEU A 306 -1.69 -2.92 27.50
C LEU A 306 -2.39 -3.01 26.15
N ALA A 307 -1.88 -3.83 25.23
CA ALA A 307 -2.42 -3.96 23.88
C ALA A 307 -3.90 -4.42 23.95
N PRO A 308 -4.82 -3.70 23.32
CA PRO A 308 -6.26 -3.96 23.50
C PRO A 308 -6.77 -5.15 22.65
N ASP A 309 -6.03 -5.57 21.65
CA ASP A 309 -6.41 -6.66 20.74
C ASP A 309 -5.18 -7.35 20.13
N PRO A 310 -5.36 -8.53 19.51
CA PRO A 310 -4.27 -9.30 18.89
C PRO A 310 -3.48 -8.53 17.82
N GLU A 311 -4.12 -7.69 17.01
CA GLU A 311 -3.44 -6.91 15.95
C GLU A 311 -2.48 -5.89 16.55
N GLN A 312 -2.88 -5.25 17.64
CA GLN A 312 -2.04 -4.27 18.32
C GLN A 312 -0.95 -4.93 19.17
N GLU A 313 -1.18 -6.17 19.64
CA GLU A 313 -0.15 -6.99 20.25
C GLU A 313 0.93 -7.36 19.24
N ASP A 314 0.57 -7.89 18.07
CA ASP A 314 1.50 -8.18 16.97
C ASP A 314 2.26 -6.92 16.53
N ALA A 315 1.59 -5.78 16.43
CA ALA A 315 2.25 -4.51 16.11
C ALA A 315 3.31 -4.10 17.13
N CYS A 316 3.05 -4.25 18.44
CA CYS A 316 4.07 -3.99 19.46
C CYS A 316 5.25 -4.94 19.35
N ILE A 317 5.02 -6.23 19.19
CA ILE A 317 6.08 -7.24 19.02
C ILE A 317 6.90 -6.93 17.78
N TRP A 318 6.24 -6.61 16.66
CA TRP A 318 6.92 -6.20 15.44
C TRP A 318 7.84 -5.01 15.68
N TYR A 319 7.37 -3.96 16.37
CA TYR A 319 8.20 -2.80 16.69
C TYR A 319 9.36 -3.15 17.62
N ILE A 320 9.16 -4.01 18.63
CA ILE A 320 10.23 -4.47 19.54
C ILE A 320 11.34 -5.14 18.73
N LEU A 321 10.98 -6.07 17.85
CA LEU A 321 11.92 -6.78 16.98
C LEU A 321 12.59 -5.83 15.99
N ASN A 322 11.82 -4.95 15.35
CA ASN A 322 12.29 -3.99 14.36
C ASN A 322 13.35 -3.01 14.93
N VAL A 323 13.07 -2.41 16.08
CA VAL A 323 14.03 -1.46 16.70
C VAL A 323 15.25 -2.18 17.26
N THR A 324 15.08 -3.41 17.75
CA THR A 324 16.19 -4.23 18.23
C THR A 324 17.08 -4.67 17.07
N LEU A 325 16.53 -5.05 15.93
CA LEU A 325 17.29 -5.34 14.71
C LEU A 325 18.14 -4.13 14.25
N SER A 326 17.64 -2.92 14.44
CA SER A 326 18.38 -1.70 14.07
C SER A 326 19.52 -1.38 15.03
N GLY A 327 19.41 -1.74 16.30
CA GLY A 327 20.42 -1.44 17.33
C GLY A 327 21.32 -2.62 17.71
N SER A 328 20.79 -3.84 17.71
CA SER A 328 21.50 -5.07 18.12
C SER A 328 20.86 -6.30 17.44
N PRO A 329 21.24 -6.60 16.17
CA PRO A 329 20.61 -7.66 15.40
C PRO A 329 20.66 -9.06 16.04
N SER A 330 21.78 -9.42 16.67
CA SER A 330 21.93 -10.71 17.35
C SER A 330 20.97 -10.84 18.55
N ARG A 331 20.70 -9.74 19.27
CA ARG A 331 19.70 -9.72 20.34
C ARG A 331 18.28 -9.88 19.77
N ALA A 332 18.00 -9.28 18.61
CA ALA A 332 16.72 -9.41 17.94
C ALA A 332 16.44 -10.87 17.56
N ALA A 333 17.44 -11.59 17.03
CA ALA A 333 17.31 -13.01 16.74
C ALA A 333 16.98 -13.84 18.00
N ALA A 334 17.57 -13.51 19.17
CA ALA A 334 17.22 -14.13 20.45
C ALA A 334 15.78 -13.80 20.90
N LEU A 335 15.31 -12.55 20.66
CA LEU A 335 13.94 -12.14 21.00
C LEU A 335 12.87 -12.81 20.13
N VAL A 336 13.20 -13.28 18.93
CA VAL A 336 12.26 -14.08 18.13
C VAL A 336 11.79 -15.31 18.92
N PHE A 337 12.69 -16.01 19.65
CA PHE A 337 12.32 -17.17 20.47
C PHE A 337 11.41 -16.79 21.65
N GLU A 338 11.55 -15.58 22.18
CA GLU A 338 10.72 -15.09 23.28
C GLU A 338 9.30 -14.74 22.81
N TYR A 339 9.18 -14.08 21.67
CA TYR A 339 7.92 -13.50 21.22
C TYR A 339 7.15 -14.35 20.20
N ALA A 340 7.77 -15.25 19.44
CA ALA A 340 7.06 -16.09 18.49
C ALA A 340 5.88 -16.89 19.07
N PRO A 341 5.94 -17.43 20.33
CA PRO A 341 4.79 -18.09 20.94
C PRO A 341 3.58 -17.17 21.19
N ARG A 342 3.74 -15.85 21.05
CA ARG A 342 2.69 -14.85 21.24
C ARG A 342 2.15 -14.28 19.91
N TRP A 343 2.69 -14.68 18.77
CA TRP A 343 2.22 -14.19 17.48
C TRP A 343 0.80 -14.68 17.20
N HIS A 344 -0.04 -13.78 16.68
CA HIS A 344 -1.40 -14.10 16.27
C HIS A 344 -1.51 -14.27 14.75
N SER A 345 -0.62 -13.62 14.00
CA SER A 345 -0.51 -13.71 12.55
C SER A 345 0.94 -13.90 12.14
N ASP A 346 1.38 -15.14 11.96
CA ASP A 346 2.77 -15.45 11.60
C ASP A 346 3.24 -14.76 10.32
N PRO A 347 2.44 -14.65 9.24
CA PRO A 347 2.84 -13.92 8.03
C PRO A 347 3.10 -12.43 8.26
N TYR A 348 2.57 -11.85 9.32
CA TYR A 348 2.82 -10.45 9.67
C TYR A 348 4.30 -10.17 10.00
N PHE A 349 5.05 -11.20 10.40
CA PHE A 349 6.46 -11.10 10.80
C PHE A 349 7.45 -11.50 9.71
N SER A 350 7.00 -11.79 8.49
CA SER A 350 7.86 -12.28 7.38
C SER A 350 8.98 -11.30 7.04
N ASP A 351 8.75 -9.98 7.11
CA ASP A 351 9.77 -8.95 6.88
C ASP A 351 10.83 -8.92 8.01
N ILE A 352 10.43 -9.19 9.25
CA ILE A 352 11.35 -9.33 10.39
C ILE A 352 12.20 -10.58 10.19
N LEU A 353 11.58 -11.72 9.83
CA LEU A 353 12.27 -12.98 9.59
C LEU A 353 13.25 -12.88 8.42
N ASP A 354 12.90 -12.19 7.32
CA ASP A 354 13.83 -11.92 6.21
C ASP A 354 15.06 -11.10 6.67
N ARG A 355 14.89 -10.14 7.58
CA ARG A 355 16.00 -9.37 8.14
C ARG A 355 16.82 -10.16 9.14
N VAL A 356 16.19 -11.06 9.90
CA VAL A 356 16.86 -11.97 10.83
C VAL A 356 17.70 -12.99 10.05
N SER A 357 17.14 -13.65 9.03
CA SER A 357 17.86 -14.61 8.18
C SER A 357 19.07 -13.97 7.52
N ARG A 358 18.89 -12.74 6.99
CA ARG A 358 20.00 -11.96 6.43
C ARG A 358 21.13 -11.75 7.45
N HIS A 359 20.78 -11.29 8.67
CA HIS A 359 21.79 -11.06 9.71
C HIS A 359 22.53 -12.34 10.09
N LEU A 360 21.78 -13.45 10.26
CA LEU A 360 22.34 -14.74 10.63
C LEU A 360 23.26 -15.31 9.54
N ALA A 361 22.87 -15.17 8.27
CA ALA A 361 23.69 -15.58 7.13
C ALA A 361 24.95 -14.71 6.99
N ASP A 362 24.84 -13.39 7.16
CA ASP A 362 25.96 -12.44 7.10
C ASP A 362 26.96 -12.67 8.24
N SER A 363 26.47 -12.85 9.47
CA SER A 363 27.29 -13.17 10.65
C SER A 363 27.72 -14.64 10.73
N ARG A 364 27.22 -15.50 9.84
CA ARG A 364 27.44 -16.95 9.81
C ARG A 364 27.02 -17.65 11.10
N ASP A 365 25.98 -17.15 11.75
CA ASP A 365 25.37 -17.78 12.92
C ASP A 365 24.37 -18.86 12.48
N TRP A 366 24.93 -19.93 11.92
CA TRP A 366 24.15 -21.05 11.35
C TRP A 366 23.38 -21.83 12.40
N ASP A 367 23.89 -21.92 13.63
CA ASP A 367 23.22 -22.57 14.75
C ASP A 367 21.92 -21.86 15.12
N THR A 368 21.95 -20.55 15.22
CA THR A 368 20.73 -19.76 15.45
C THR A 368 19.77 -19.82 14.27
N LEU A 369 20.29 -19.85 13.02
CA LEU A 369 19.46 -19.98 11.82
C LEU A 369 18.66 -21.30 11.82
N LEU A 370 19.29 -22.44 12.16
CA LEU A 370 18.64 -23.74 12.31
C LEU A 370 17.53 -23.70 13.39
N LYS A 371 17.81 -23.07 14.53
CA LYS A 371 16.83 -22.94 15.62
C LYS A 371 15.63 -22.09 15.21
N VAL A 372 15.85 -20.94 14.53
CA VAL A 372 14.76 -20.10 14.03
C VAL A 372 13.94 -20.86 12.99
N PHE A 373 14.56 -21.57 12.06
CA PHE A 373 13.85 -22.42 11.11
C PHE A 373 12.93 -23.41 11.81
N SER A 374 13.44 -24.12 12.84
CA SER A 374 12.62 -25.08 13.58
C SER A 374 11.41 -24.45 14.29
N LEU A 375 11.52 -23.18 14.67
CA LEU A 375 10.43 -22.45 15.31
C LEU A 375 9.33 -22.05 14.34
N ILE A 376 9.71 -21.67 13.10
CA ILE A 376 8.78 -21.06 12.14
C ILE A 376 8.22 -22.03 11.08
N LYS A 377 8.82 -23.21 10.91
CA LYS A 377 8.52 -24.15 9.80
C LYS A 377 7.08 -24.64 9.71
N ASP A 378 6.32 -24.58 10.82
CA ASP A 378 4.95 -25.10 10.90
C ASP A 378 3.90 -23.96 10.98
N GLY A 379 4.30 -22.69 10.98
CA GLY A 379 3.39 -21.59 11.28
C GLY A 379 3.48 -20.34 10.37
N THR A 380 4.59 -20.16 9.64
CA THR A 380 4.75 -18.95 8.79
C THR A 380 4.39 -19.23 7.32
N ASP A 381 4.55 -18.20 6.46
CA ASP A 381 4.29 -18.35 5.02
C ASP A 381 5.36 -19.21 4.33
N GLY A 382 4.93 -19.95 3.29
CA GLY A 382 5.80 -20.86 2.56
C GLY A 382 7.02 -20.19 1.91
N ALA A 383 6.95 -18.91 1.54
CA ALA A 383 8.08 -18.20 0.95
C ALA A 383 9.21 -17.98 1.98
N THR A 384 8.85 -17.65 3.23
CA THR A 384 9.78 -17.51 4.35
C THR A 384 10.39 -18.87 4.72
N ILE A 385 9.56 -19.93 4.78
CA ILE A 385 10.06 -21.31 5.05
C ILE A 385 11.05 -21.73 3.96
N ALA A 386 10.71 -21.52 2.68
CA ALA A 386 11.57 -21.84 1.55
C ALA A 386 12.90 -21.09 1.57
N GLN A 387 12.88 -19.81 1.97
CA GLN A 387 14.08 -18.98 2.14
C GLN A 387 15.04 -19.60 3.17
N TYR A 388 14.54 -19.86 4.37
CA TYR A 388 15.37 -20.43 5.44
C TYR A 388 15.89 -21.81 5.06
N ALA A 389 15.03 -22.68 4.53
CA ALA A 389 15.40 -24.02 4.08
C ALA A 389 16.47 -23.97 2.98
N TYR A 390 16.34 -23.09 1.99
CA TYR A 390 17.34 -22.92 0.94
C TYR A 390 18.70 -22.46 1.49
N ILE A 391 18.71 -21.44 2.34
CA ILE A 391 19.94 -20.91 2.94
C ILE A 391 20.64 -22.00 3.76
N ILE A 392 19.89 -22.79 4.55
CA ILE A 392 20.43 -23.90 5.34
C ILE A 392 20.98 -25.02 4.44
N GLY A 393 20.21 -25.40 3.39
CA GLY A 393 20.65 -26.40 2.41
C GLY A 393 21.97 -25.99 1.73
N ARG A 394 22.09 -24.73 1.33
CA ARG A 394 23.33 -24.18 0.76
C ARG A 394 24.48 -24.14 1.79
N ALA A 395 24.20 -23.77 3.03
CA ALA A 395 25.21 -23.79 4.10
C ALA A 395 25.71 -25.21 4.40
N LEU A 396 24.87 -26.24 4.30
CA LEU A 396 25.26 -27.65 4.37
C LEU A 396 26.14 -28.04 3.17
N GLN A 397 25.74 -27.66 1.97
CA GLN A 397 26.47 -27.97 0.73
C GLN A 397 27.88 -27.34 0.71
N GLU A 398 28.01 -26.11 1.22
CA GLU A 398 29.29 -25.41 1.35
C GLU A 398 30.10 -25.85 2.59
N GLY A 399 29.57 -26.77 3.40
CA GLY A 399 30.22 -27.25 4.61
C GLY A 399 30.26 -26.28 5.78
N TYR A 400 29.45 -25.22 5.75
CA TYR A 400 29.33 -24.27 6.86
C TYR A 400 28.52 -24.86 8.02
N ILE A 401 27.61 -25.79 7.73
CA ILE A 401 26.83 -26.58 8.68
C ILE A 401 27.21 -28.04 8.48
N THR A 402 27.42 -28.80 9.58
CA THR A 402 27.62 -30.24 9.45
C THR A 402 26.27 -30.97 9.47
N PRO A 403 26.15 -32.15 8.80
CA PRO A 403 24.91 -32.95 8.84
C PRO A 403 24.44 -33.27 10.26
N GLU A 404 25.38 -33.50 11.19
CA GLU A 404 25.10 -33.84 12.59
C GLU A 404 24.46 -32.63 13.33
N ALA A 405 24.89 -31.40 13.01
CA ALA A 405 24.31 -30.20 13.59
C ALA A 405 22.90 -29.94 13.06
N ALA A 406 22.61 -30.28 11.81
CA ALA A 406 21.29 -30.11 11.19
C ALA A 406 20.29 -31.20 11.58
N ALA A 407 20.75 -32.42 11.90
CA ALA A 407 19.91 -33.59 12.15
C ALA A 407 18.78 -33.40 13.18
N PRO A 408 18.95 -32.63 14.29
CA PRO A 408 17.86 -32.40 15.24
C PRO A 408 16.68 -31.59 14.68
N TYR A 409 16.85 -30.88 13.58
CA TYR A 409 15.89 -29.87 13.07
C TYR A 409 15.11 -30.36 11.84
N ILE A 410 15.48 -31.51 11.26
CA ILE A 410 14.88 -31.99 10.03
C ILE A 410 14.70 -33.52 10.06
N ASP A 411 13.53 -34.01 9.61
CA ASP A 411 13.36 -35.40 9.24
C ASP A 411 13.83 -35.61 7.80
N THR A 412 14.87 -36.40 7.63
CA THR A 412 15.47 -36.64 6.32
C THR A 412 14.74 -37.70 5.50
N GLY A 413 13.86 -38.51 6.10
CA GLY A 413 13.21 -39.66 5.42
C GLY A 413 14.21 -40.62 4.78
N GLY A 414 15.48 -40.64 5.25
CA GLY A 414 16.57 -41.48 4.71
C GLY A 414 17.42 -40.79 3.61
N ALA A 415 17.14 -39.55 3.23
CA ALA A 415 18.01 -38.73 2.38
C ALA A 415 19.11 -38.04 3.19
N SER A 416 20.00 -37.30 2.53
CA SER A 416 20.91 -36.40 3.24
C SER A 416 20.15 -35.17 3.82
N ALA A 417 20.66 -34.57 4.91
CA ALA A 417 20.07 -33.37 5.49
C ALA A 417 20.00 -32.24 4.47
N GLU A 418 21.05 -32.04 3.65
CA GLU A 418 21.10 -31.10 2.55
C GLU A 418 19.91 -31.29 1.58
N THR A 419 19.75 -32.54 1.07
CA THR A 419 18.63 -32.87 0.16
C THR A 419 17.28 -32.60 0.78
N ALA A 420 17.09 -32.92 2.07
CA ALA A 420 15.84 -32.70 2.77
C ALA A 420 15.50 -31.19 2.88
N PHE A 421 16.47 -30.34 3.18
CA PHE A 421 16.26 -28.88 3.21
C PHE A 421 15.92 -28.32 1.81
N PHE A 422 16.62 -28.74 0.76
CA PHE A 422 16.27 -28.32 -0.62
C PHE A 422 14.88 -28.85 -1.02
N ARG A 423 14.47 -30.02 -0.55
CA ARG A 423 13.11 -30.55 -0.78
C ARG A 423 12.06 -29.62 -0.15
N ILE A 424 12.25 -29.16 1.08
CA ILE A 424 11.37 -28.18 1.72
C ILE A 424 11.35 -26.88 0.92
N ALA A 425 12.50 -26.35 0.51
CA ALA A 425 12.58 -25.13 -0.30
C ALA A 425 11.84 -25.26 -1.65
N PHE A 426 11.86 -26.45 -2.25
CA PHE A 426 11.14 -26.76 -3.48
C PHE A 426 9.63 -26.85 -3.27
N GLU A 427 9.18 -27.51 -2.21
CA GLU A 427 7.76 -27.75 -1.92
C GLU A 427 7.06 -26.49 -1.42
N GLU A 428 7.66 -25.76 -0.47
CA GLU A 428 7.11 -24.54 0.12
C GLU A 428 7.29 -23.30 -0.78
N GLY A 429 8.18 -23.34 -1.75
CA GLY A 429 8.46 -22.23 -2.65
C GLY A 429 7.36 -21.88 -3.65
N ASN A 430 6.13 -22.36 -3.49
CA ASN A 430 5.03 -22.12 -4.42
C ASN A 430 4.66 -20.62 -4.57
N ALA A 431 4.78 -19.83 -3.52
CA ALA A 431 4.51 -18.40 -3.53
C ALA A 431 5.62 -17.59 -4.22
N SER A 432 6.82 -18.15 -4.39
CA SER A 432 7.95 -17.51 -5.04
C SER A 432 8.71 -18.53 -5.88
N PHE A 433 8.64 -18.40 -7.20
CA PHE A 433 9.39 -19.28 -8.10
C PHE A 433 10.91 -19.21 -7.89
N TYR A 434 11.44 -18.22 -7.22
CA TYR A 434 12.87 -18.05 -6.97
C TYR A 434 13.48 -19.22 -6.19
N TYR A 435 13.05 -19.46 -4.94
CA TYR A 435 13.62 -20.55 -4.14
C TYR A 435 13.28 -21.93 -4.69
N ARG A 436 12.08 -22.07 -5.26
CA ARG A 436 11.67 -23.31 -5.91
C ARG A 436 12.56 -23.66 -7.11
N ALA A 437 12.85 -22.68 -7.98
CA ALA A 437 13.71 -22.91 -9.13
C ALA A 437 15.18 -23.15 -8.75
N LEU A 438 15.68 -22.46 -7.73
CA LEU A 438 17.00 -22.71 -7.16
C LEU A 438 17.13 -24.11 -6.60
N ALA A 439 16.17 -24.54 -5.77
CA ALA A 439 16.16 -25.87 -5.18
C ALA A 439 16.01 -26.96 -6.25
N ALA A 440 15.15 -26.75 -7.25
CA ALA A 440 14.97 -27.66 -8.38
C ALA A 440 16.28 -27.86 -9.16
N SER A 441 17.03 -26.79 -9.43
CA SER A 441 18.33 -26.86 -10.10
C SER A 441 19.34 -27.75 -9.35
N ILE A 442 19.33 -27.69 -8.02
CA ILE A 442 20.24 -28.48 -7.18
C ILE A 442 19.76 -29.94 -7.06
N LEU A 443 18.45 -30.16 -6.92
CA LEU A 443 17.85 -31.49 -6.78
C LEU A 443 17.81 -32.28 -8.09
N GLY A 444 18.04 -31.64 -9.25
CA GLY A 444 17.79 -32.23 -10.56
C GLY A 444 16.29 -32.48 -10.84
N GLU A 445 15.43 -31.71 -10.14
CA GLU A 445 13.97 -31.74 -10.32
C GLU A 445 13.56 -30.69 -11.36
N THR A 446 12.45 -30.90 -12.01
CA THR A 446 11.86 -29.88 -12.90
C THR A 446 10.71 -29.18 -12.16
N VAL A 447 10.71 -27.86 -12.21
CA VAL A 447 9.52 -27.12 -11.77
C VAL A 447 8.36 -27.55 -12.66
N VAL A 448 7.38 -28.25 -12.07
CA VAL A 448 6.29 -28.92 -12.79
C VAL A 448 5.64 -27.95 -13.79
N PRO A 449 5.47 -28.38 -15.06
CA PRO A 449 4.81 -27.55 -16.04
C PRO A 449 3.42 -27.15 -15.55
N VAL A 450 3.17 -25.85 -15.61
CA VAL A 450 1.87 -25.27 -15.29
C VAL A 450 0.84 -25.89 -16.25
N PRO A 451 -0.30 -26.40 -15.77
CA PRO A 451 -1.31 -26.99 -16.64
C PRO A 451 -1.70 -26.07 -17.79
N GLU A 452 -1.95 -26.64 -18.97
CA GLU A 452 -2.51 -25.89 -20.11
C GLU A 452 -3.82 -25.23 -19.67
N ALA A 453 -4.03 -23.97 -20.14
CA ALA A 453 -5.20 -23.18 -19.78
C ALA A 453 -6.48 -23.95 -20.14
N ARG A 454 -7.34 -24.17 -19.19
CA ARG A 454 -8.72 -24.59 -19.45
C ARG A 454 -9.46 -23.41 -20.12
N PRO A 455 -10.17 -23.64 -21.25
CA PRO A 455 -10.96 -22.57 -21.84
C PRO A 455 -11.90 -21.99 -20.80
N VAL A 456 -11.87 -20.69 -20.60
CA VAL A 456 -12.85 -19.98 -19.75
C VAL A 456 -14.19 -20.00 -20.50
N SER A 457 -14.82 -21.15 -20.56
CA SER A 457 -16.18 -21.33 -21.09
C SER A 457 -17.16 -21.09 -19.96
N GLY A 458 -17.39 -19.83 -19.60
CA GLY A 458 -18.39 -19.45 -18.62
C GLY A 458 -19.16 -18.24 -19.13
N ASP A 459 -20.48 -18.40 -19.22
CA ASP A 459 -21.39 -17.29 -19.46
C ASP A 459 -21.16 -16.22 -18.37
N ARG A 460 -20.68 -15.03 -18.78
CA ARG A 460 -20.49 -13.87 -17.88
C ARG A 460 -21.78 -13.51 -17.11
N THR A 461 -22.95 -13.96 -17.60
CA THR A 461 -24.22 -13.73 -16.92
C THR A 461 -24.38 -14.51 -15.61
N ALA A 462 -23.54 -15.52 -15.38
CA ALA A 462 -23.54 -16.36 -14.17
C ALA A 462 -22.47 -15.96 -13.12
N MET A 463 -21.82 -14.81 -13.28
CA MET A 463 -20.83 -14.31 -12.32
C MET A 463 -21.51 -13.61 -11.13
N PRO A 464 -21.17 -13.95 -9.88
CA PRO A 464 -21.84 -13.40 -8.68
C PRO A 464 -21.72 -11.88 -8.55
N HIS A 465 -20.57 -11.30 -8.93
CA HIS A 465 -20.28 -9.86 -8.81
C HIS A 465 -20.33 -9.16 -10.18
N ARG A 466 -21.27 -9.55 -11.02
CA ARG A 466 -21.36 -9.06 -12.39
C ARG A 466 -21.42 -7.53 -12.50
N GLU A 467 -22.21 -6.87 -11.68
CA GLU A 467 -22.32 -5.39 -11.73
C GLU A 467 -21.00 -4.71 -11.39
N GLU A 468 -20.28 -5.24 -10.39
CA GLU A 468 -18.95 -4.76 -10.00
C GLU A 468 -17.94 -4.98 -11.13
N LEU A 469 -17.93 -6.17 -11.71
CA LEU A 469 -17.08 -6.48 -12.85
C LEU A 469 -17.39 -5.58 -14.05
N ASP A 470 -18.66 -5.40 -14.41
CA ASP A 470 -19.07 -4.50 -15.49
C ASP A 470 -18.65 -3.04 -15.21
N PHE A 471 -18.75 -2.59 -13.97
CA PHE A 471 -18.26 -1.29 -13.52
C PHE A 471 -16.76 -1.16 -13.77
N LEU A 472 -15.96 -2.11 -13.34
CA LEU A 472 -14.50 -2.07 -13.48
C LEU A 472 -14.05 -2.18 -14.95
N LEU A 473 -14.69 -3.02 -15.75
CA LEU A 473 -14.43 -3.16 -17.20
C LEU A 473 -14.77 -1.87 -17.98
N ASN A 474 -15.75 -1.14 -17.55
CA ASN A 474 -16.18 0.09 -18.22
C ASN A 474 -15.14 1.23 -18.13
N PHE A 475 -14.17 1.19 -17.24
CA PHE A 475 -13.04 2.13 -17.26
C PHE A 475 -12.28 2.08 -18.59
N HIS A 476 -12.06 0.89 -19.13
CA HIS A 476 -11.44 0.72 -20.46
C HIS A 476 -12.40 1.10 -21.58
N ARG A 477 -13.65 0.62 -21.51
CA ARG A 477 -14.66 0.88 -22.53
C ARG A 477 -14.90 2.37 -22.77
N PHE A 478 -14.84 3.20 -21.72
CA PHE A 478 -15.10 4.63 -21.78
C PHE A 478 -13.83 5.49 -21.73
N GLY A 479 -12.64 4.91 -21.92
CA GLY A 479 -11.38 5.64 -22.04
C GLY A 479 -10.87 6.25 -20.73
N ALA A 480 -11.33 5.76 -19.59
CA ALA A 480 -10.96 6.25 -18.25
C ALA A 480 -9.97 5.30 -17.53
N ALA A 481 -9.21 4.50 -18.29
CA ALA A 481 -8.32 3.47 -17.77
C ALA A 481 -7.32 3.98 -16.71
N ALA A 482 -6.83 5.21 -16.84
CA ALA A 482 -5.92 5.84 -15.87
C ALA A 482 -6.51 5.96 -14.45
N PHE A 483 -7.83 5.96 -14.31
CA PHE A 483 -8.51 6.04 -13.01
C PHE A 483 -8.86 4.67 -12.44
N ALA A 484 -8.78 3.60 -13.24
CA ALA A 484 -9.15 2.24 -12.84
C ALA A 484 -8.43 1.74 -11.58
N PRO A 485 -7.12 1.98 -11.36
CA PRO A 485 -6.41 1.44 -10.19
C PRO A 485 -7.03 1.81 -8.84
N ALA A 486 -7.59 3.01 -8.71
CA ALA A 486 -8.23 3.46 -7.47
C ALA A 486 -9.48 2.67 -7.10
N TYR A 487 -10.17 2.09 -8.09
CA TYR A 487 -11.39 1.32 -7.92
C TYR A 487 -11.15 -0.19 -7.96
N VAL A 488 -10.18 -0.64 -8.76
CA VAL A 488 -9.81 -2.05 -8.89
C VAL A 488 -9.18 -2.58 -7.60
N GLN A 489 -8.25 -1.85 -7.01
CA GLN A 489 -7.51 -2.32 -5.84
C GLN A 489 -8.41 -2.67 -4.64
N PRO A 490 -9.41 -1.85 -4.26
CA PRO A 490 -10.35 -2.20 -3.19
C PRO A 490 -11.29 -3.38 -3.55
N ALA A 491 -11.57 -3.60 -4.84
CA ALA A 491 -12.49 -4.64 -5.29
C ALA A 491 -11.86 -6.04 -5.33
N ILE A 492 -10.52 -6.14 -5.50
CA ILE A 492 -9.81 -7.42 -5.63
C ILE A 492 -10.19 -8.46 -4.57
N PRO A 493 -10.28 -8.14 -3.25
CA PRO A 493 -10.61 -9.13 -2.24
C PRO A 493 -12.02 -9.73 -2.41
N GLY A 494 -12.96 -8.96 -2.94
CA GLY A 494 -14.36 -9.36 -3.10
C GLY A 494 -14.67 -10.15 -4.38
N LEU A 495 -13.83 -10.04 -5.41
CA LEU A 495 -14.05 -10.69 -6.69
C LEU A 495 -13.62 -12.17 -6.68
N GLU A 496 -14.34 -13.02 -7.41
CA GLU A 496 -13.95 -14.41 -7.60
C GLU A 496 -12.75 -14.57 -8.56
N ASN A 497 -12.11 -15.75 -8.53
CA ASN A 497 -10.94 -16.05 -9.36
C ASN A 497 -11.20 -15.84 -10.86
N ARG A 498 -12.39 -16.25 -11.35
CA ARG A 498 -12.79 -16.05 -12.75
C ARG A 498 -13.00 -14.59 -13.12
N GLU A 499 -13.53 -13.81 -12.18
CA GLU A 499 -13.77 -12.37 -12.36
C GLU A 499 -12.45 -11.61 -12.42
N LEU A 500 -11.50 -11.93 -11.55
CA LEU A 500 -10.14 -11.36 -11.58
C LEU A 500 -9.42 -11.69 -12.88
N ARG A 501 -9.51 -12.95 -13.37
CA ARG A 501 -8.91 -13.34 -14.65
C ARG A 501 -9.53 -12.56 -15.81
N SER A 502 -10.87 -12.46 -15.87
CA SER A 502 -11.56 -11.68 -16.90
C SER A 502 -11.19 -10.20 -16.86
N LEU A 503 -11.01 -9.64 -15.68
CA LEU A 503 -10.57 -8.27 -15.52
C LEU A 503 -9.12 -8.09 -16.01
N ALA A 504 -8.20 -9.00 -15.66
CA ALA A 504 -6.82 -8.96 -16.13
C ALA A 504 -6.72 -9.07 -17.66
N GLU A 505 -7.53 -9.93 -18.29
CA GLU A 505 -7.58 -10.06 -19.77
C GLU A 505 -8.04 -8.75 -20.43
N ALA A 506 -9.06 -8.09 -19.91
CA ALA A 506 -9.52 -6.81 -20.43
C ALA A 506 -8.46 -5.69 -20.26
N PHE A 507 -7.73 -5.70 -19.17
CA PHE A 507 -6.61 -4.78 -18.94
C PHE A 507 -5.47 -5.07 -19.92
N ALA A 508 -5.20 -6.34 -20.23
CA ALA A 508 -4.19 -6.74 -21.22
C ALA A 508 -4.55 -6.28 -22.65
N GLU A 509 -5.83 -6.42 -23.05
CA GLU A 509 -6.33 -5.92 -24.33
C GLU A 509 -6.16 -4.40 -24.49
N SER A 510 -6.16 -3.67 -23.37
CA SER A 510 -6.00 -2.20 -23.33
C SER A 510 -4.54 -1.77 -23.11
N GLY A 511 -3.59 -2.70 -22.99
CA GLY A 511 -2.17 -2.41 -22.77
C GLY A 511 -1.84 -1.90 -21.37
N GLN A 512 -2.71 -2.10 -20.38
CA GLN A 512 -2.54 -1.67 -18.99
C GLN A 512 -1.79 -2.74 -18.18
N TRP A 513 -0.53 -2.97 -18.51
CA TRP A 513 0.25 -4.11 -18.03
C TRP A 513 0.52 -4.08 -16.51
N ASP A 514 0.70 -2.91 -15.92
CA ASP A 514 0.82 -2.76 -14.47
C ASP A 514 -0.43 -3.24 -13.71
N GLY A 515 -1.60 -2.92 -14.26
CA GLY A 515 -2.89 -3.41 -13.76
C GLY A 515 -3.02 -4.93 -13.90
N VAL A 516 -2.66 -5.48 -15.07
CA VAL A 516 -2.65 -6.94 -15.33
C VAL A 516 -1.77 -7.65 -14.30
N ILE A 517 -0.52 -7.22 -14.17
CA ILE A 517 0.45 -7.85 -13.27
C ILE A 517 -0.05 -7.80 -11.81
N ARG A 518 -0.65 -6.69 -11.39
CA ARG A 518 -1.18 -6.51 -10.02
C ARG A 518 -2.37 -7.42 -9.74
N ILE A 519 -3.34 -7.48 -10.66
CA ILE A 519 -4.52 -8.36 -10.54
C ILE A 519 -4.08 -9.82 -10.50
N MET A 520 -3.18 -10.21 -11.41
CA MET A 520 -2.70 -11.58 -11.48
C MET A 520 -1.85 -11.96 -10.28
N ALA A 521 -1.00 -11.07 -9.76
CA ALA A 521 -0.26 -11.31 -8.52
C ALA A 521 -1.20 -11.59 -7.34
N ALA A 522 -2.28 -10.82 -7.22
CA ALA A 522 -3.29 -11.05 -6.20
C ALA A 522 -4.05 -12.37 -6.40
N LEU A 523 -4.35 -12.75 -7.65
CA LEU A 523 -5.02 -14.01 -7.96
C LEU A 523 -4.15 -15.22 -7.60
N VAL A 524 -2.88 -15.24 -8.05
CA VAL A 524 -1.98 -16.38 -7.83
C VAL A 524 -1.52 -16.53 -6.39
N SER A 525 -1.67 -15.48 -5.56
CA SER A 525 -1.36 -15.53 -4.13
C SER A 525 -2.52 -16.08 -3.28
N ARG A 526 -3.68 -16.38 -3.86
CA ARG A 526 -4.82 -16.94 -3.12
C ARG A 526 -4.54 -18.37 -2.71
N GLU A 527 -4.87 -18.70 -1.47
CA GLU A 527 -4.73 -20.04 -0.94
C GLU A 527 -5.50 -21.08 -1.80
N GLY A 528 -4.84 -22.18 -2.13
CA GLY A 528 -5.41 -23.25 -2.95
C GLY A 528 -5.63 -22.91 -4.42
N TYR A 529 -5.14 -21.76 -4.91
CA TYR A 529 -5.25 -21.42 -6.32
C TYR A 529 -4.24 -22.22 -7.17
N GLU A 530 -4.75 -22.99 -8.14
CA GLU A 530 -3.92 -23.71 -9.12
C GLU A 530 -3.59 -22.80 -10.30
N ILE A 531 -2.32 -22.43 -10.44
CA ILE A 531 -1.82 -21.57 -11.51
C ILE A 531 -1.87 -22.30 -12.84
N GLU A 532 -2.47 -21.69 -13.87
CA GLU A 532 -2.50 -22.19 -15.23
C GLU A 532 -1.50 -21.44 -16.13
N ARG A 533 -1.14 -22.02 -17.30
CA ARG A 533 -0.22 -21.37 -18.25
C ARG A 533 -0.70 -19.96 -18.65
N ARG A 534 -1.99 -19.79 -18.85
CA ARG A 534 -2.56 -18.47 -19.20
C ARG A 534 -2.37 -17.44 -18.09
N ASP A 535 -2.43 -17.85 -16.82
CA ASP A 535 -2.16 -16.96 -15.69
C ASP A 535 -0.72 -16.48 -15.70
N MET A 536 0.20 -17.40 -16.00
CA MET A 536 1.63 -17.06 -16.13
C MET A 536 1.87 -16.10 -17.31
N GLU A 537 1.22 -16.29 -18.47
CA GLU A 537 1.33 -15.39 -19.60
C GLU A 537 0.80 -13.98 -19.29
N LEU A 538 -0.26 -13.86 -18.49
CA LEU A 538 -0.77 -12.58 -18.01
C LEU A 538 0.14 -11.96 -16.96
N LEU A 539 0.73 -12.77 -16.06
CA LEU A 539 1.64 -12.28 -15.03
C LEU A 539 3.01 -11.87 -15.60
N TYR A 540 3.44 -12.52 -16.69
CA TYR A 540 4.72 -12.28 -17.38
C TYR A 540 4.47 -11.96 -18.88
N PRO A 541 3.80 -10.84 -19.19
CA PRO A 541 3.47 -10.46 -20.56
C PRO A 541 4.71 -10.00 -21.33
N GLN A 542 4.63 -10.01 -22.68
CA GLN A 542 5.70 -9.53 -23.58
C GLN A 542 5.31 -8.26 -24.36
N PRO A 543 4.93 -7.15 -23.74
CA PRO A 543 4.83 -5.89 -24.48
C PRO A 543 6.20 -5.45 -24.96
N PHE A 544 6.24 -4.67 -26.04
CA PHE A 544 7.49 -4.21 -26.68
C PHE A 544 8.43 -5.35 -27.11
N ARG A 545 7.88 -6.52 -27.44
CA ARG A 545 8.64 -7.75 -27.69
C ARG A 545 9.79 -7.55 -28.67
N GLU A 546 9.52 -7.05 -29.88
CA GLU A 546 10.54 -6.87 -30.90
C GLU A 546 11.65 -5.91 -30.47
N LEU A 547 11.30 -4.85 -29.74
CA LEU A 547 12.23 -3.87 -29.22
C LEU A 547 13.15 -4.50 -28.16
N ILE A 548 12.58 -5.25 -27.21
CA ILE A 548 13.36 -5.87 -26.12
C ILE A 548 14.25 -6.99 -26.66
N GLU A 549 13.73 -7.90 -27.51
CA GLU A 549 14.50 -8.99 -28.12
C GLU A 549 15.64 -8.46 -29.01
N GLY A 550 15.38 -7.38 -29.77
CA GLY A 550 16.40 -6.72 -30.59
C GLY A 550 17.54 -6.17 -29.75
N ASN A 551 17.22 -5.38 -28.72
CA ASN A 551 18.22 -4.78 -27.85
C ASN A 551 18.98 -5.81 -26.98
N ALA A 552 18.30 -6.89 -26.56
CA ALA A 552 18.96 -7.98 -25.84
C ALA A 552 20.04 -8.67 -26.72
N ARG A 553 19.69 -8.95 -27.99
CA ARG A 553 20.60 -9.53 -28.98
C ARG A 553 21.78 -8.61 -29.28
N ASP A 554 21.51 -7.33 -29.53
CA ASP A 554 22.53 -6.34 -29.88
C ASP A 554 23.50 -6.06 -28.71
N ALA A 555 23.00 -6.16 -27.48
CA ALA A 555 23.76 -6.02 -26.25
C ALA A 555 24.38 -7.35 -25.75
N GLU A 556 24.16 -8.48 -26.45
CA GLU A 556 24.66 -9.82 -26.07
C GLU A 556 24.27 -10.23 -24.63
N ILE A 557 23.04 -9.93 -24.22
CA ILE A 557 22.51 -10.30 -22.90
C ILE A 557 21.34 -11.29 -23.06
N PRO A 558 21.09 -12.18 -22.08
CA PRO A 558 19.94 -13.07 -22.13
C PRO A 558 18.62 -12.29 -22.22
N THR A 559 17.80 -12.65 -23.19
CA THR A 559 16.54 -11.92 -23.49
C THR A 559 15.57 -11.98 -22.31
N GLU A 560 15.45 -13.15 -21.67
CA GLU A 560 14.61 -13.40 -20.51
C GLU A 560 15.04 -12.53 -19.30
N VAL A 561 16.33 -12.26 -19.16
CA VAL A 561 16.87 -11.38 -18.10
C VAL A 561 16.45 -9.92 -18.37
N LEU A 562 16.52 -9.46 -19.63
CA LEU A 562 16.11 -8.09 -19.97
C LEU A 562 14.59 -7.90 -19.78
N PHE A 563 13.77 -8.88 -20.16
CA PHE A 563 12.33 -8.87 -19.85
C PHE A 563 12.06 -8.84 -18.35
N GLY A 564 12.77 -9.68 -17.58
CA GLY A 564 12.66 -9.72 -16.12
C GLY A 564 13.02 -8.39 -15.46
N LEU A 565 14.07 -7.74 -15.95
CA LEU A 565 14.49 -6.41 -15.51
C LEU A 565 13.39 -5.37 -15.79
N ILE A 566 12.97 -5.20 -17.04
CA ILE A 566 11.98 -4.19 -17.45
C ILE A 566 10.64 -4.38 -16.72
N ARG A 567 10.20 -5.65 -16.60
CA ARG A 567 9.00 -5.97 -15.82
C ARG A 567 9.12 -5.52 -14.36
N THR A 568 10.26 -5.74 -13.75
CA THR A 568 10.50 -5.40 -12.33
C THR A 568 10.63 -3.89 -12.12
N GLU A 569 11.24 -3.19 -13.07
CA GLU A 569 11.49 -1.75 -13.00
C GLU A 569 10.22 -0.91 -13.23
N SER A 570 9.43 -1.23 -14.23
CA SER A 570 8.33 -0.36 -14.68
C SER A 570 6.99 -1.06 -14.86
N ALA A 571 6.91 -2.39 -14.71
CA ALA A 571 5.76 -3.17 -15.16
C ALA A 571 5.32 -2.79 -16.60
N PHE A 572 6.29 -2.45 -17.46
CA PHE A 572 6.12 -2.00 -18.84
C PHE A 572 5.40 -0.67 -19.04
N VAL A 573 5.39 0.22 -18.05
CA VAL A 573 4.84 1.58 -18.17
C VAL A 573 5.95 2.52 -18.66
N PRO A 574 5.86 3.09 -19.88
CA PRO A 574 6.98 3.79 -20.50
C PRO A 574 7.23 5.20 -19.94
N ASP A 575 6.23 5.85 -19.38
CA ASP A 575 6.27 7.22 -18.88
C ASP A 575 6.36 7.30 -17.34
N ILE A 576 6.56 6.15 -16.66
CA ILE A 576 6.66 6.10 -15.21
C ILE A 576 7.96 6.77 -14.74
N ALA A 577 7.84 7.54 -13.67
CA ALA A 577 8.98 8.09 -12.94
C ALA A 577 8.91 7.68 -11.46
N SER A 578 10.05 7.22 -10.93
CA SER A 578 10.15 6.90 -9.51
C SER A 578 10.27 8.17 -8.66
N TRP A 579 10.01 8.05 -7.35
CA TRP A 579 10.22 9.15 -6.41
C TRP A 579 11.70 9.63 -6.37
N ALA A 580 12.65 8.74 -6.70
CA ALA A 580 14.08 9.05 -6.77
C ALA A 580 14.48 9.71 -8.11
N GLY A 581 13.57 9.79 -9.09
CA GLY A 581 13.80 10.40 -10.39
C GLY A 581 14.33 9.43 -11.46
N ALA A 582 14.24 8.12 -11.29
CA ALA A 582 14.46 7.16 -12.35
C ALA A 582 13.26 7.15 -13.32
N VAL A 583 13.48 7.00 -14.63
CA VAL A 583 12.45 7.21 -15.66
C VAL A 583 12.43 6.08 -16.68
N GLY A 584 11.23 5.72 -17.13
CA GLY A 584 10.95 4.90 -18.30
C GLY A 584 11.01 3.40 -18.03
N LEU A 585 10.96 2.60 -19.10
CA LEU A 585 10.85 1.14 -19.04
C LEU A 585 11.94 0.47 -18.21
N ALA A 586 13.19 0.88 -18.39
CA ALA A 586 14.36 0.35 -17.66
C ALA A 586 14.74 1.21 -16.43
N GLN A 587 13.90 2.16 -16.03
CA GLN A 587 14.07 3.04 -14.85
C GLN A 587 15.48 3.62 -14.71
N LEU A 588 15.94 4.29 -15.76
CA LEU A 588 17.29 4.90 -15.75
C LEU A 588 17.27 6.23 -15.01
N MET A 589 18.24 6.41 -14.11
CA MET A 589 18.56 7.73 -13.57
C MET A 589 19.09 8.63 -14.69
N PRO A 590 18.65 9.90 -14.82
CA PRO A 590 19.12 10.81 -15.88
C PRO A 590 20.63 10.92 -15.99
N ALA A 591 21.34 10.95 -14.86
CA ALA A 591 22.81 11.00 -14.84
C ALA A 591 23.46 9.72 -15.41
N THR A 592 22.89 8.55 -15.09
CA THR A 592 23.33 7.26 -15.65
C THR A 592 23.09 7.20 -17.15
N ALA A 593 21.92 7.61 -17.60
CA ALA A 593 21.56 7.66 -19.02
C ALA A 593 22.50 8.56 -19.81
N MET A 594 22.86 9.73 -19.28
CA MET A 594 23.80 10.66 -19.90
C MET A 594 25.22 10.06 -20.01
N ASP A 595 25.72 9.36 -19.00
CA ASP A 595 27.03 8.67 -19.06
C ASP A 595 27.00 7.54 -20.09
N VAL A 596 25.96 6.71 -20.06
CA VAL A 596 25.77 5.58 -21.00
C VAL A 596 25.68 6.10 -22.44
N ALA A 597 24.84 7.08 -22.74
CA ALA A 597 24.71 7.68 -24.08
C ALA A 597 26.07 8.27 -24.55
N GLY A 598 26.81 8.92 -23.65
CA GLY A 598 28.15 9.40 -23.95
C GLY A 598 29.15 8.28 -24.27
N ARG A 599 29.05 7.12 -23.65
CA ARG A 599 29.88 5.93 -23.94
C ARG A 599 29.52 5.31 -25.27
N ILE A 600 28.24 5.19 -25.59
CA ILE A 600 27.73 4.69 -26.87
C ILE A 600 28.22 5.58 -28.01
N ALA A 601 28.03 6.90 -27.90
CA ALA A 601 28.47 7.86 -28.91
C ALA A 601 30.00 7.81 -29.17
N ARG A 602 30.83 7.67 -28.11
CA ARG A 602 32.28 7.50 -28.25
C ARG A 602 32.69 6.20 -28.99
N ARG A 603 31.85 5.19 -29.00
CA ARG A 603 32.04 3.93 -29.73
C ARG A 603 31.43 3.96 -31.16
N GLY A 604 30.95 5.12 -31.61
CA GLY A 604 30.35 5.31 -32.94
C GLY A 604 28.86 4.95 -33.05
N GLY A 605 28.20 4.70 -31.91
CA GLY A 605 26.76 4.49 -31.87
C GLY A 605 25.98 5.82 -31.84
N PRO A 606 24.63 5.76 -31.75
CA PRO A 606 23.78 6.95 -31.76
C PRO A 606 24.02 7.85 -30.54
N ASP A 607 23.94 9.15 -30.78
CA ASP A 607 23.96 10.14 -29.68
C ASP A 607 22.53 10.60 -29.39
N TYR A 608 22.01 10.16 -28.26
CA TYR A 608 20.63 10.45 -27.83
C TYR A 608 20.52 11.78 -27.05
N ARG A 609 21.62 12.53 -26.93
CA ARG A 609 21.67 13.79 -26.17
C ARG A 609 21.21 14.95 -27.03
N GLU A 610 19.98 15.40 -26.85
CA GLU A 610 19.44 16.58 -27.51
C GLU A 610 19.38 17.75 -26.51
N ASN A 611 20.00 18.86 -26.84
CA ASN A 611 20.03 20.07 -25.98
C ASN A 611 20.45 19.81 -24.53
N GLY A 612 21.31 18.80 -24.30
CA GLY A 612 21.78 18.42 -22.96
C GLY A 612 20.82 17.55 -22.15
N ALA A 613 19.76 17.02 -22.78
CA ALA A 613 18.81 16.10 -22.16
C ALA A 613 18.66 14.83 -23.03
N ILE A 614 18.03 13.80 -22.45
CA ILE A 614 17.64 12.55 -23.13
C ILE A 614 16.17 12.32 -22.84
N ASP A 615 15.39 12.03 -23.87
CA ASP A 615 13.99 11.62 -23.71
C ASP A 615 13.93 10.16 -23.19
N LEU A 616 13.89 10.00 -21.88
CA LEU A 616 13.82 8.71 -21.21
C LEU A 616 12.39 8.11 -21.17
N GLN A 617 11.37 8.85 -21.59
CA GLN A 617 10.02 8.31 -21.78
C GLN A 617 9.86 7.63 -23.13
N ASN A 618 10.79 7.87 -24.07
CA ASN A 618 10.81 7.16 -25.34
C ASN A 618 11.27 5.71 -25.13
N PRO A 619 10.43 4.69 -25.42
CA PRO A 619 10.75 3.28 -25.20
C PRO A 619 12.01 2.81 -25.93
N GLU A 620 12.22 3.26 -27.19
CA GLU A 620 13.36 2.85 -28.01
C GLU A 620 14.68 3.31 -27.40
N ILE A 621 14.74 4.57 -26.97
CA ILE A 621 15.94 5.14 -26.32
C ILE A 621 16.17 4.48 -24.97
N ASN A 622 15.12 4.36 -24.17
CA ASN A 622 15.23 3.86 -22.79
C ASN A 622 15.68 2.41 -22.74
N VAL A 623 15.07 1.53 -23.55
CA VAL A 623 15.44 0.10 -23.62
C VAL A 623 16.87 -0.08 -24.16
N HIS A 624 17.25 0.68 -25.18
CA HIS A 624 18.62 0.61 -25.72
C HIS A 624 19.66 1.00 -24.67
N LEU A 625 19.45 2.11 -23.97
CA LEU A 625 20.35 2.56 -22.90
C LEU A 625 20.39 1.57 -21.73
N GLY A 626 19.22 1.02 -21.35
CA GLY A 626 19.09 0.03 -20.25
C GLY A 626 19.81 -1.28 -20.57
N ALA A 627 19.61 -1.83 -21.76
CA ALA A 627 20.29 -3.04 -22.23
C ALA A 627 21.83 -2.83 -22.27
N TRP A 628 22.28 -1.71 -22.86
CA TRP A 628 23.69 -1.40 -22.90
C TRP A 628 24.30 -1.24 -21.50
N TYR A 629 23.58 -0.62 -20.57
CA TYR A 629 24.03 -0.45 -19.19
C TYR A 629 24.11 -1.79 -18.46
N LEU A 630 23.13 -2.66 -18.63
CA LEU A 630 23.15 -4.00 -18.05
C LEU A 630 24.34 -4.81 -18.59
N ASN A 631 24.58 -4.79 -19.92
CA ASN A 631 25.73 -5.42 -20.53
C ASN A 631 27.06 -4.91 -19.94
N TYR A 632 27.21 -3.58 -19.83
CA TYR A 632 28.37 -2.97 -19.19
C TYR A 632 28.58 -3.45 -17.76
N LEU A 633 27.52 -3.64 -16.99
CA LEU A 633 27.61 -4.16 -15.62
C LEU A 633 27.99 -5.64 -15.58
N ILE A 634 27.46 -6.46 -16.52
CA ILE A 634 27.87 -7.88 -16.66
C ILE A 634 29.35 -7.98 -16.94
N ASP A 635 29.86 -7.19 -17.88
CA ASP A 635 31.30 -7.15 -18.19
C ASP A 635 32.13 -6.69 -17.01
N LEU A 636 31.64 -5.71 -16.25
CA LEU A 636 32.34 -5.14 -15.10
C LEU A 636 32.49 -6.11 -13.92
N PHE A 637 31.45 -6.94 -13.68
CA PHE A 637 31.38 -7.85 -12.53
C PHE A 637 31.65 -9.31 -12.90
N ASP A 638 31.69 -9.62 -14.18
CA ASP A 638 31.80 -10.99 -14.72
C ASP A 638 30.68 -11.91 -14.22
N SER A 639 29.49 -11.36 -14.00
CA SER A 639 28.35 -12.05 -13.42
C SER A 639 27.05 -11.29 -13.69
N PRO A 640 26.05 -11.93 -14.32
CA PRO A 640 24.72 -11.35 -14.47
C PRO A 640 24.07 -11.03 -13.12
N MET A 641 24.24 -11.90 -12.12
CA MET A 641 23.67 -11.68 -10.79
C MET A 641 24.21 -10.41 -10.13
N MET A 642 25.56 -10.24 -10.15
CA MET A 642 26.19 -9.04 -9.59
C MET A 642 25.83 -7.79 -10.39
N ALA A 643 25.63 -7.91 -11.71
CA ALA A 643 25.17 -6.83 -12.56
C ALA A 643 23.76 -6.36 -12.18
N LEU A 644 22.83 -7.29 -11.94
CA LEU A 644 21.46 -6.97 -11.49
C LEU A 644 21.46 -6.25 -10.13
N ILE A 645 22.24 -6.75 -9.17
CA ILE A 645 22.41 -6.08 -7.87
C ILE A 645 22.97 -4.67 -8.05
N ALA A 646 23.98 -4.51 -8.96
CA ALA A 646 24.62 -3.21 -9.21
C ALA A 646 23.70 -2.26 -9.99
N TYR A 647 22.81 -2.76 -10.82
CA TYR A 647 21.80 -1.97 -11.53
C TYR A 647 20.91 -1.22 -10.54
N ASN A 648 20.40 -1.91 -9.53
CA ASN A 648 19.55 -1.34 -8.48
C ASN A 648 20.36 -0.54 -7.44
N ALA A 649 21.38 -1.14 -6.81
CA ALA A 649 22.09 -0.53 -5.69
C ALA A 649 23.24 0.41 -6.09
N GLY A 650 23.72 0.31 -7.32
CA GLY A 650 24.89 1.03 -7.84
C GLY A 650 26.21 0.30 -7.62
N ILE A 651 27.12 0.51 -8.57
CA ILE A 651 28.46 -0.14 -8.65
C ILE A 651 29.27 -0.03 -7.36
N GLY A 652 29.25 1.15 -6.73
CA GLY A 652 30.07 1.43 -5.54
C GLY A 652 29.68 0.57 -4.34
N ARG A 653 28.38 0.39 -4.12
CA ARG A 653 27.85 -0.44 -3.02
C ARG A 653 28.20 -1.91 -3.21
N VAL A 654 27.98 -2.45 -4.40
CA VAL A 654 28.30 -3.85 -4.71
C VAL A 654 29.79 -4.13 -4.49
N ARG A 655 30.67 -3.23 -4.94
CA ARG A 655 32.10 -3.35 -4.68
C ARG A 655 32.45 -3.33 -3.19
N THR A 656 31.75 -2.56 -2.39
CA THR A 656 31.95 -2.51 -0.94
C THR A 656 31.47 -3.81 -0.29
N TRP A 657 30.29 -4.31 -0.63
CA TRP A 657 29.74 -5.54 -0.07
C TRP A 657 30.56 -6.78 -0.41
N ARG A 658 31.11 -6.86 -1.63
CA ARG A 658 32.01 -7.99 -2.04
C ARG A 658 33.37 -8.04 -1.37
N ARG A 659 33.75 -7.04 -0.57
CA ARG A 659 35.03 -7.05 0.17
C ARG A 659 35.03 -7.92 1.43
N ALA A 660 33.88 -8.42 1.84
CA ALA A 660 33.76 -9.32 2.98
C ALA A 660 34.45 -10.67 2.68
N GLU A 661 35.34 -11.13 3.58
CA GLU A 661 36.09 -12.38 3.46
C GLU A 661 35.63 -13.39 4.53
N PRO A 662 35.61 -14.68 4.19
CA PRO A 662 35.66 -15.30 2.87
C PRO A 662 34.39 -15.00 2.05
N ALA A 663 34.53 -14.96 0.71
CA ALA A 663 33.41 -14.71 -0.19
C ALA A 663 32.39 -15.84 -0.12
N LEU A 664 31.11 -15.48 -0.01
CA LEU A 664 30.01 -16.43 -0.16
C LEU A 664 29.73 -16.69 -1.65
N PRO A 665 29.20 -17.87 -2.02
CA PRO A 665 28.57 -18.07 -3.32
C PRO A 665 27.54 -16.98 -3.63
N GLU A 666 27.36 -16.61 -4.90
CA GLU A 666 26.57 -15.44 -5.30
C GLU A 666 25.12 -15.51 -4.86
N ASP A 667 24.53 -16.71 -4.81
CA ASP A 667 23.18 -16.96 -4.34
C ASP A 667 23.05 -16.68 -2.82
N LEU A 668 23.98 -17.18 -2.01
CA LEU A 668 24.05 -16.86 -0.59
C LEU A 668 24.43 -15.39 -0.34
N PHE A 669 25.31 -14.82 -1.19
CA PHE A 669 25.64 -13.40 -1.11
C PHE A 669 24.43 -12.51 -1.28
N LEU A 670 23.51 -12.82 -2.21
CA LEU A 670 22.25 -12.09 -2.37
C LEU A 670 21.48 -12.03 -1.04
N GLU A 671 21.46 -13.14 -0.31
CA GLU A 671 20.73 -13.26 0.97
C GLU A 671 21.36 -12.41 2.09
N THR A 672 22.63 -12.00 1.98
CA THR A 672 23.32 -11.17 2.97
C THR A 672 23.23 -9.66 2.71
N ILE A 673 22.72 -9.23 1.55
CA ILE A 673 22.63 -7.81 1.20
C ILE A 673 21.80 -7.03 2.22
N GLU A 674 22.38 -5.95 2.75
CA GLU A 674 21.78 -5.14 3.81
C GLU A 674 20.45 -4.47 3.38
N TYR A 675 20.37 -4.00 2.12
CA TYR A 675 19.20 -3.31 1.60
C TYR A 675 18.09 -4.30 1.18
N PRO A 676 16.94 -4.35 1.89
CA PRO A 676 15.85 -5.26 1.56
C PRO A 676 15.32 -5.06 0.14
N GLU A 677 15.25 -3.80 -0.33
CA GLU A 677 14.83 -3.48 -1.69
C GLU A 677 15.72 -4.16 -2.74
N THR A 678 17.03 -4.07 -2.59
CA THR A 678 17.99 -4.68 -3.53
C THR A 678 17.95 -6.21 -3.48
N ARG A 679 17.79 -6.81 -2.28
CA ARG A 679 17.61 -8.26 -2.14
C ARG A 679 16.36 -8.73 -2.87
N GLN A 680 15.23 -8.08 -2.61
CA GLN A 680 13.96 -8.39 -3.26
C GLN A 680 14.01 -8.13 -4.77
N TYR A 681 14.71 -7.08 -5.20
CA TYR A 681 14.92 -6.80 -6.62
C TYR A 681 15.64 -7.96 -7.33
N GLY A 682 16.77 -8.42 -6.79
CA GLY A 682 17.50 -9.56 -7.35
C GLY A 682 16.62 -10.80 -7.48
N ARG A 683 15.93 -11.18 -6.39
CA ARG A 683 15.01 -12.33 -6.39
C ARG A 683 13.89 -12.20 -7.42
N LYS A 684 13.26 -11.01 -7.53
CA LYS A 684 12.16 -10.75 -8.47
C LYS A 684 12.61 -10.81 -9.93
N VAL A 685 13.77 -10.21 -10.26
CA VAL A 685 14.29 -10.24 -11.63
C VAL A 685 14.64 -11.66 -12.04
N LEU A 686 15.28 -12.44 -11.15
CA LEU A 686 15.63 -13.83 -11.41
C LEU A 686 14.38 -14.71 -11.58
N ALA A 687 13.39 -14.58 -10.70
CA ALA A 687 12.14 -15.31 -10.83
C ALA A 687 11.39 -14.96 -12.13
N ALA A 688 11.39 -13.68 -12.51
CA ALA A 688 10.80 -13.24 -13.75
C ALA A 688 11.57 -13.77 -14.97
N ALA A 689 12.90 -13.71 -14.97
CA ALA A 689 13.73 -14.27 -16.03
C ALA A 689 13.45 -15.78 -16.23
N ALA A 690 13.38 -16.56 -15.12
CA ALA A 690 13.03 -17.96 -15.15
C ALA A 690 11.65 -18.20 -15.80
N ALA A 691 10.65 -17.40 -15.43
CA ALA A 691 9.30 -17.48 -16.00
C ALA A 691 9.29 -17.13 -17.49
N TYR A 692 10.01 -16.09 -17.93
CA TYR A 692 10.13 -15.74 -19.36
C TYR A 692 10.85 -16.82 -20.16
N GLY A 693 11.94 -17.38 -19.66
CA GLY A 693 12.65 -18.49 -20.30
C GLY A 693 11.74 -19.68 -20.52
N PHE A 694 10.98 -20.05 -19.50
CA PHE A 694 10.01 -21.16 -19.55
C PHE A 694 8.86 -20.90 -20.53
N LEU A 695 8.25 -19.72 -20.49
CA LEU A 695 7.05 -19.43 -21.29
C LEU A 695 7.35 -19.23 -22.79
N TYR A 696 8.50 -18.65 -23.13
CA TYR A 696 8.70 -18.10 -24.46
C TYR A 696 9.99 -18.52 -25.16
N TYR A 697 10.94 -19.15 -24.46
CA TYR A 697 12.27 -19.44 -25.02
C TYR A 697 12.70 -20.91 -24.88
N ASP A 698 11.73 -21.82 -24.66
CA ASP A 698 11.96 -23.28 -24.54
C ASP A 698 13.03 -23.68 -23.49
N MET A 699 13.16 -22.89 -22.44
CA MET A 699 14.06 -23.16 -21.32
C MET A 699 13.27 -23.71 -20.13
N THR A 700 13.93 -24.43 -19.23
CA THR A 700 13.34 -24.75 -17.94
C THR A 700 13.68 -23.65 -16.93
N MET A 701 12.82 -23.40 -15.92
CA MET A 701 13.05 -22.33 -14.93
C MET A 701 14.38 -22.52 -14.17
N GLU A 702 14.66 -23.76 -13.79
CA GLU A 702 15.90 -24.15 -13.10
C GLU A 702 17.14 -23.95 -14.00
N ALA A 703 17.05 -24.19 -15.30
CA ALA A 703 18.14 -23.96 -16.22
C ALA A 703 18.48 -22.46 -16.35
N VAL A 704 17.45 -21.60 -16.50
CA VAL A 704 17.68 -20.14 -16.54
C VAL A 704 18.38 -19.64 -15.27
N ILE A 705 17.95 -20.10 -14.10
CA ILE A 705 18.57 -19.72 -12.83
C ILE A 705 20.02 -20.21 -12.76
N ALA A 706 20.28 -21.47 -13.14
CA ALA A 706 21.62 -22.04 -13.15
C ALA A 706 22.54 -21.26 -14.08
N ASP A 707 22.07 -20.91 -15.29
CA ASP A 707 22.85 -20.16 -16.28
C ASP A 707 23.25 -18.77 -15.73
N ILE A 708 22.32 -18.06 -15.06
CA ILE A 708 22.59 -16.73 -14.49
C ILE A 708 23.71 -16.78 -13.43
N PHE A 709 23.75 -17.84 -12.60
CA PHE A 709 24.78 -17.98 -11.57
C PHE A 709 26.09 -18.56 -12.09
N THR A 710 26.09 -19.27 -13.22
CA THR A 710 27.28 -19.93 -13.78
C THR A 710 27.93 -19.16 -14.94
N MET A 711 27.19 -18.25 -15.57
CA MET A 711 27.70 -17.46 -16.69
C MET A 711 28.89 -16.60 -16.28
N ARG A 712 30.03 -16.78 -17.00
CA ARG A 712 31.24 -15.95 -16.88
C ARG A 712 31.72 -15.57 -18.28
N ARG A 713 32.06 -14.30 -18.51
CA ARG A 713 32.48 -13.78 -19.79
C ARG A 713 34.02 -13.73 -19.93
N ASN A 714 34.73 -13.61 -18.83
CA ASN A 714 36.19 -13.38 -18.81
C ASN A 714 36.99 -14.64 -18.52
N SER A 715 36.37 -15.84 -18.57
CA SER A 715 37.04 -17.13 -18.27
C SER A 715 38.00 -17.64 -19.37
N GLU A 716 38.16 -16.90 -20.47
CA GLU A 716 39.06 -17.27 -21.59
C GLU A 716 40.22 -16.28 -21.82
N ASN A 717 40.81 -15.65 -20.81
CA ASN A 717 42.10 -14.96 -20.98
C ASN A 717 43.08 -15.25 -19.83
#